data_e148edf6fd9fb99f21e0fb019377aba9
#
_entry.id   e148edf6fd9fb99f21e0fb019377aba9
#
_cell.length_a   1.000
_cell.length_b   1.000
_cell.length_c   1.000
_cell.angle_alpha   90.00
_cell.angle_beta   90.00
_cell.angle_gamma   90.00
#
_symmetry.space_group_name_H-M   'P 1'
#
loop_
_entity.id
_entity.type
_entity.pdbx_description
1 polymer ?
#
loop_
_entity_poly.entity_id
_entity_poly.type
_entity_poly.pdbx_seq_one_letter_code
_entity_poly.pdbx_strand_id
1 'polypeptide(L)'
;MSRLASGGRIDRTRSLRFTFNGASYRGYEGDTLASALLAKDVRVVANSVTYGRPRGVFSAGIEEPNALVQVGNDTMLRATQVELVDGLEAIGLNGRGRLSSEPDTDRYDKVYAHCEVLVIGGGRAGITAALEASQTGDRLIVVDEQAELGGRLLGAGWNDWLESSLAVLRAQPDVRLLTRATAFGHYEQNLVLIAQRLPDGGRLWQIRAKRVVLATGAHERPLIFANNDRPGIMLAGAARTYVNRYGVAPGKRAVIFTNNDSTAAVASDLKRAAIIVEAIVDVRAGEAVLDTRGDDEGLRSVLIGTLRGTHSRREVDCDLLCVSGGFNPTLHLFSQAQGRLRYDEGLACFVPDAAPANVEVVGAAAGNLDGRGQGAIMPYWVVPSDGQEWSTHFVDLERDVTVADVRRALSTGMRSVEHVKRYTTIGTGSDQGKTAGINESAIIATQLGQPVGAVGVTTFRPPYVPVAFGLMAGLNQGDLFDPIRLTAIHPWHVAHGAVFENVGQWKRPWYFPIHDEDLQAAVLRECRAARAGVAVMDASTLGKIDIQGPDALEFLNRMYTNAFDTLKIGSCRYGLMCKVDGMVFDDGVVMHLGTDHWLTTTTTGGAAAVLDWMEEWLQTEWTDLRVRLTSVTDHWADVAVVGPRSRDVVRKLFPQVALDPESFPFMAIREGAKAGIPVRLHRITFSGELAYELWTPSWYGLALWEAVMAAGEPLGITPYGTEAMHVLRAEKGYIICGQETDGTVTPQDLGMSWIVSKKKAFIGQRSQRRSDTVRLDRKHLVGLLPVDRNQLLPEGAQLVLEGDGAIPSKMVGHVTSSYRSATLGRTFALAMLQSGRERLGSTIYAPLNGHVVAATVTEPIFYDKKNVRRDS
;
A
#
# COMPACT_ATOMS: atom_id res chain seq x y z
N MET A 1 37.07 -28.59 11.29
CA MET A 1 35.65 -28.34 11.71
C MET A 1 35.64 -27.13 12.61
N SER A 2 34.86 -26.15 12.25
CA SER A 2 34.77 -24.87 12.98
C SER A 2 33.80 -24.89 14.17
N ARG A 3 33.05 -26.01 14.37
CA ARG A 3 32.21 -26.20 15.56
C ARG A 3 33.06 -26.52 16.79
N LEU A 4 32.94 -25.71 17.84
CA LEU A 4 33.61 -25.95 19.12
C LEU A 4 33.03 -27.19 19.81
N ALA A 5 33.83 -27.90 20.58
CA ALA A 5 33.42 -29.13 21.25
C ALA A 5 32.39 -28.92 22.35
N SER A 6 32.34 -27.71 22.95
CA SER A 6 31.41 -27.33 24.03
C SER A 6 31.04 -25.86 23.89
N GLY A 7 30.08 -25.43 24.73
CA GLY A 7 29.58 -24.03 24.73
C GLY A 7 28.50 -23.78 23.68
N GLY A 8 28.05 -22.54 23.63
CA GLY A 8 26.91 -22.10 22.86
C GLY A 8 25.55 -22.32 23.53
N ARG A 9 24.53 -21.60 23.05
CA ARG A 9 23.12 -21.74 23.47
C ARG A 9 22.32 -22.58 22.44
N ILE A 10 22.95 -23.61 21.89
CA ILE A 10 22.38 -24.55 20.93
C ILE A 10 22.07 -25.88 21.62
N ASP A 11 21.02 -26.59 21.22
CA ASP A 11 20.73 -27.94 21.73
C ASP A 11 21.48 -28.99 20.91
N ARG A 12 22.61 -29.44 21.43
CA ARG A 12 23.47 -30.42 20.78
C ARG A 12 22.88 -31.83 20.73
N THR A 13 21.77 -32.08 21.46
CA THR A 13 21.07 -33.38 21.45
C THR A 13 20.09 -33.46 20.26
N ARG A 14 19.70 -32.31 19.70
CA ARG A 14 18.78 -32.19 18.55
C ARG A 14 19.52 -31.78 17.29
N SER A 15 19.99 -32.77 16.55
CA SER A 15 20.65 -32.55 15.26
C SER A 15 19.62 -32.36 14.14
N LEU A 16 19.75 -31.27 13.38
CA LEU A 16 18.90 -30.91 12.26
C LEU A 16 19.64 -31.10 10.93
N ARG A 17 18.96 -31.60 9.89
CA ARG A 17 19.48 -31.70 8.52
C ARG A 17 18.98 -30.50 7.71
N PHE A 18 19.83 -29.96 6.85
CA PHE A 18 19.45 -28.90 5.91
C PHE A 18 20.27 -29.03 4.62
N THR A 19 19.78 -28.42 3.55
CA THR A 19 20.52 -28.29 2.30
C THR A 19 20.87 -26.85 2.02
N PHE A 20 22.05 -26.63 1.47
CA PHE A 20 22.47 -25.31 1.02
C PHE A 20 23.18 -25.48 -0.35
N ASN A 21 22.71 -24.78 -1.38
CA ASN A 21 23.17 -24.90 -2.76
C ASN A 21 23.21 -26.37 -3.25
N GLY A 22 22.21 -27.18 -2.87
CA GLY A 22 22.09 -28.60 -3.22
C GLY A 22 22.98 -29.55 -2.39
N ALA A 23 23.88 -29.06 -1.56
CA ALA A 23 24.68 -29.89 -0.66
C ALA A 23 24.01 -30.09 0.70
N SER A 24 24.07 -31.31 1.25
CA SER A 24 23.45 -31.63 2.55
C SER A 24 24.40 -31.39 3.72
N TYR A 25 23.91 -30.77 4.76
CA TYR A 25 24.63 -30.41 5.97
C TYR A 25 23.84 -30.79 7.23
N ARG A 26 24.53 -30.67 8.38
CA ARG A 26 23.89 -30.85 9.71
C ARG A 26 24.27 -29.68 10.62
N GLY A 27 23.28 -29.17 11.35
CA GLY A 27 23.41 -28.20 12.44
C GLY A 27 22.65 -28.68 13.65
N TYR A 28 22.33 -27.79 14.57
CA TYR A 28 21.62 -28.08 15.82
C TYR A 28 20.48 -27.12 16.01
N GLU A 29 19.48 -27.52 16.83
CA GLU A 29 18.43 -26.59 17.23
C GLU A 29 19.03 -25.41 18.00
N GLY A 30 18.56 -24.19 17.66
CA GLY A 30 19.14 -22.92 18.14
C GLY A 30 20.22 -22.34 17.23
N ASP A 31 20.67 -23.04 16.18
CA ASP A 31 21.48 -22.43 15.12
C ASP A 31 20.65 -21.52 14.23
N THR A 32 21.28 -20.51 13.67
CA THR A 32 20.84 -19.85 12.42
C THR A 32 21.49 -20.53 11.22
N LEU A 33 20.96 -20.31 10.03
CA LEU A 33 21.60 -20.81 8.79
C LEU A 33 23.06 -20.33 8.70
N ALA A 34 23.34 -19.06 9.04
CA ALA A 34 24.68 -18.50 9.04
C ALA A 34 25.60 -19.22 10.00
N SER A 35 25.18 -19.49 11.25
CA SER A 35 26.02 -20.20 12.23
C SER A 35 26.27 -21.67 11.83
N ALA A 36 25.25 -22.32 11.24
CA ALA A 36 25.37 -23.69 10.76
C ALA A 36 26.33 -23.81 9.55
N LEU A 37 26.30 -22.85 8.62
CA LEU A 37 27.20 -22.77 7.48
C LEU A 37 28.65 -22.53 7.92
N LEU A 38 28.88 -21.54 8.79
CA LEU A 38 30.21 -21.26 9.37
C LEU A 38 30.75 -22.47 10.12
N ALA A 39 29.91 -23.22 10.84
CA ALA A 39 30.33 -24.46 11.54
C ALA A 39 30.79 -25.56 10.59
N LYS A 40 30.50 -25.47 9.30
CA LYS A 40 30.86 -26.37 8.23
C LYS A 40 31.93 -25.82 7.28
N ASP A 41 32.57 -24.71 7.67
CA ASP A 41 33.58 -24.00 6.89
C ASP A 41 33.06 -23.47 5.53
N VAL A 42 31.74 -23.26 5.41
CA VAL A 42 31.16 -22.61 4.24
C VAL A 42 31.32 -21.09 4.41
N ARG A 43 32.29 -20.53 3.69
CA ARG A 43 32.68 -19.12 3.82
C ARG A 43 31.97 -18.21 2.84
N VAL A 44 31.76 -18.70 1.61
CA VAL A 44 31.00 -17.97 0.58
C VAL A 44 29.54 -18.36 0.70
N VAL A 45 28.66 -17.39 1.02
CA VAL A 45 27.23 -17.61 1.19
C VAL A 45 26.45 -17.07 -0.01
N ALA A 46 26.88 -15.95 -0.58
CA ALA A 46 26.21 -15.29 -1.69
C ALA A 46 27.21 -14.58 -2.60
N ASN A 47 26.72 -14.01 -3.69
CA ASN A 47 27.50 -13.06 -4.50
C ASN A 47 26.82 -11.69 -4.48
N SER A 48 27.63 -10.64 -4.58
CA SER A 48 27.13 -9.28 -4.54
C SER A 48 26.23 -8.93 -5.71
N VAL A 49 25.33 -7.95 -5.49
CA VAL A 49 24.23 -7.61 -6.41
C VAL A 49 24.73 -7.02 -7.73
N THR A 50 25.77 -6.16 -7.69
CA THR A 50 26.22 -5.40 -8.86
C THR A 50 27.44 -6.00 -9.52
N TYR A 51 28.44 -6.37 -8.70
CA TYR A 51 29.73 -6.83 -9.22
C TYR A 51 29.90 -8.36 -9.22
N GLY A 52 28.97 -9.11 -8.63
CA GLY A 52 29.04 -10.56 -8.57
C GLY A 52 30.19 -11.09 -7.72
N ARG A 53 30.75 -10.27 -6.81
CA ARG A 53 31.90 -10.63 -5.95
C ARG A 53 31.44 -11.60 -4.84
N PRO A 54 32.24 -12.60 -4.48
CA PRO A 54 31.90 -13.49 -3.38
C PRO A 54 31.63 -12.74 -2.06
N ARG A 55 30.58 -13.13 -1.35
CA ARG A 55 30.16 -12.56 -0.06
C ARG A 55 30.05 -13.64 1.00
N GLY A 56 30.59 -13.37 2.19
CA GLY A 56 30.50 -14.22 3.37
C GLY A 56 29.56 -13.65 4.42
N VAL A 57 29.57 -14.24 5.60
CA VAL A 57 28.84 -13.70 6.77
C VAL A 57 29.62 -12.52 7.35
N PHE A 58 29.00 -11.37 7.47
CA PHE A 58 29.61 -10.14 7.96
C PHE A 58 29.19 -9.77 9.38
N SER A 59 27.93 -9.98 9.73
CA SER A 59 27.37 -9.69 11.04
C SER A 59 26.69 -10.92 11.66
N ALA A 60 26.01 -10.74 12.82
CA ALA A 60 25.25 -11.82 13.45
C ALA A 60 23.77 -11.46 13.70
N GLY A 61 23.29 -10.38 13.11
CA GLY A 61 21.94 -9.84 13.34
C GLY A 61 21.23 -9.37 12.08
N ILE A 62 20.28 -8.49 12.28
CA ILE A 62 19.43 -7.90 11.22
C ILE A 62 20.22 -6.93 10.32
N GLU A 63 21.39 -6.48 10.76
CA GLU A 63 22.26 -5.59 10.02
C GLU A 63 23.11 -6.29 8.94
N GLU A 64 22.95 -7.59 8.74
CA GLU A 64 23.70 -8.40 7.77
C GLU A 64 23.48 -7.94 6.32
N PRO A 65 24.52 -7.42 5.62
CA PRO A 65 24.39 -6.95 4.25
C PRO A 65 24.76 -8.00 3.19
N ASN A 66 25.51 -9.05 3.54
CA ASN A 66 26.23 -9.93 2.61
C ASN A 66 25.62 -11.33 2.46
N ALA A 67 25.24 -11.96 3.57
CA ALA A 67 24.82 -13.36 3.58
C ALA A 67 23.32 -13.47 3.21
N LEU A 68 22.99 -13.13 1.96
CA LEU A 68 21.65 -13.12 1.43
C LEU A 68 21.31 -14.46 0.78
N VAL A 69 20.15 -15.01 1.15
CA VAL A 69 19.71 -16.34 0.74
C VAL A 69 18.25 -16.33 0.28
N GLN A 70 17.88 -17.38 -0.43
CA GLN A 70 16.50 -17.73 -0.71
C GLN A 70 16.14 -19.01 0.04
N VAL A 71 14.97 -19.05 0.66
CA VAL A 71 14.38 -20.22 1.32
C VAL A 71 12.98 -20.41 0.76
N GLY A 72 12.75 -21.52 0.06
CA GLY A 72 11.49 -21.72 -0.65
C GLY A 72 11.18 -20.57 -1.62
N ASN A 73 10.03 -19.93 -1.46
CA ASN A 73 9.59 -18.79 -2.27
C ASN A 73 10.12 -17.44 -1.77
N ASP A 74 10.66 -17.39 -0.55
CA ASP A 74 11.15 -16.15 0.04
C ASP A 74 12.59 -15.86 -0.37
N THR A 75 12.81 -14.67 -0.90
CA THR A 75 14.10 -14.21 -1.39
C THR A 75 14.65 -13.04 -0.56
N MET A 76 15.93 -12.73 -0.72
CA MET A 76 16.64 -11.65 0.00
C MET A 76 16.58 -11.79 1.53
N LEU A 77 16.44 -13.02 2.03
CA LEU A 77 16.53 -13.32 3.45
C LEU A 77 17.98 -13.27 3.92
N ARG A 78 18.18 -12.85 5.16
CA ARG A 78 19.52 -12.88 5.79
C ARG A 78 19.73 -14.21 6.46
N ALA A 79 20.81 -14.92 6.10
CA ALA A 79 21.16 -16.19 6.74
C ALA A 79 21.31 -16.09 8.27
N THR A 80 21.60 -14.89 8.79
CA THR A 80 21.68 -14.57 10.23
C THR A 80 20.32 -14.53 10.92
N GLN A 81 19.22 -14.37 10.17
CA GLN A 81 17.84 -14.29 10.66
C GLN A 81 17.02 -15.57 10.36
N VAL A 82 17.53 -16.43 9.50
CA VAL A 82 16.91 -17.73 9.18
C VAL A 82 17.27 -18.71 10.29
N GLU A 83 16.26 -19.07 11.12
CA GLU A 83 16.42 -20.12 12.14
C GLU A 83 16.54 -21.49 11.44
N LEU A 84 17.45 -22.33 11.94
CA LEU A 84 17.63 -23.65 11.37
C LEU A 84 16.50 -24.59 11.82
N VAL A 85 15.83 -25.21 10.86
CA VAL A 85 14.82 -26.24 11.06
C VAL A 85 15.19 -27.51 10.28
N ASP A 86 14.66 -28.66 10.71
CA ASP A 86 14.92 -29.91 9.98
C ASP A 86 14.29 -29.89 8.60
N GLY A 87 15.08 -30.26 7.58
CA GLY A 87 14.64 -30.21 6.18
C GLY A 87 14.75 -28.86 5.51
N LEU A 88 15.30 -27.82 6.16
CA LEU A 88 15.48 -26.50 5.54
C LEU A 88 16.26 -26.61 4.21
N GLU A 89 15.71 -26.01 3.16
CA GLU A 89 16.37 -25.87 1.87
C GLU A 89 16.65 -24.40 1.57
N ALA A 90 17.92 -24.05 1.38
CA ALA A 90 18.33 -22.69 1.11
C ALA A 90 19.33 -22.61 -0.05
N ILE A 91 19.29 -21.49 -0.76
CA ILE A 91 20.20 -21.18 -1.87
C ILE A 91 20.82 -19.81 -1.61
N GLY A 92 22.14 -19.71 -1.72
CA GLY A 92 22.86 -18.44 -1.71
C GLY A 92 22.52 -17.61 -2.95
N LEU A 93 22.26 -16.32 -2.77
CA LEU A 93 21.88 -15.47 -3.88
C LEU A 93 23.09 -15.12 -4.75
N ASN A 94 22.88 -15.17 -6.07
CA ASN A 94 23.82 -14.65 -7.07
C ASN A 94 23.20 -13.39 -7.70
N GLY A 95 23.43 -12.25 -7.07
CA GLY A 95 22.76 -11.01 -7.38
C GLY A 95 21.42 -10.87 -6.65
N ARG A 96 20.39 -10.31 -7.33
CA ARG A 96 19.04 -10.15 -6.76
C ARG A 96 18.28 -11.46 -6.77
N GLY A 97 17.51 -11.70 -5.73
CA GLY A 97 16.56 -12.81 -5.70
C GLY A 97 15.45 -12.65 -6.73
N ARG A 98 14.74 -13.76 -6.98
CA ARG A 98 13.60 -13.80 -7.89
C ARG A 98 12.32 -14.03 -7.09
N LEU A 99 11.26 -13.34 -7.45
CA LEU A 99 9.92 -13.64 -6.95
C LEU A 99 9.44 -14.97 -7.54
N SER A 100 8.76 -15.76 -6.73
CA SER A 100 8.08 -16.97 -7.19
C SER A 100 6.90 -16.61 -8.10
N SER A 101 6.62 -17.48 -9.09
CA SER A 101 5.36 -17.45 -9.85
C SER A 101 4.24 -18.19 -9.13
N GLU A 102 4.59 -19.01 -8.13
CA GLU A 102 3.60 -19.76 -7.35
C GLU A 102 2.93 -18.84 -6.32
N PRO A 103 1.64 -19.03 -6.04
CA PRO A 103 0.95 -18.30 -4.99
C PRO A 103 1.63 -18.50 -3.64
N ASP A 104 1.65 -17.44 -2.83
CA ASP A 104 2.07 -17.51 -1.44
C ASP A 104 1.07 -18.36 -0.64
N THR A 105 1.55 -19.42 0.01
CA THR A 105 0.74 -20.32 0.84
C THR A 105 0.76 -19.97 2.32
N ASP A 106 1.60 -19.02 2.71
CA ASP A 106 1.72 -18.56 4.09
C ASP A 106 0.43 -17.88 4.56
N ARG A 107 0.16 -18.03 5.84
CA ARG A 107 -0.98 -17.37 6.49
C ARG A 107 -0.53 -16.11 7.20
N TYR A 108 -1.29 -15.05 6.97
CA TYR A 108 -1.04 -13.77 7.58
C TYR A 108 -2.30 -13.28 8.31
N ASP A 109 -2.13 -12.86 9.56
CA ASP A 109 -3.22 -12.24 10.32
C ASP A 109 -2.83 -10.87 10.85
N LYS A 110 -3.82 -10.11 11.32
CA LYS A 110 -3.64 -8.79 11.93
C LYS A 110 -4.23 -8.79 13.33
N VAL A 111 -3.46 -8.27 14.29
CA VAL A 111 -3.90 -8.13 15.67
C VAL A 111 -3.78 -6.68 16.10
N TYR A 112 -4.86 -6.14 16.62
CA TYR A 112 -4.92 -4.82 17.22
C TYR A 112 -4.78 -4.94 18.73
N ALA A 113 -3.86 -4.18 19.32
CA ALA A 113 -3.62 -4.22 20.75
C ALA A 113 -3.40 -2.81 21.32
N HIS A 114 -3.72 -2.68 22.60
CA HIS A 114 -3.45 -1.46 23.39
C HIS A 114 -2.66 -1.85 24.62
N CYS A 115 -1.72 -1.01 25.03
CA CYS A 115 -0.98 -1.17 26.27
C CYS A 115 -0.63 0.20 26.87
N GLU A 116 -0.37 0.22 28.16
CA GLU A 116 0.15 1.42 28.84
C GLU A 116 1.60 1.64 28.44
N VAL A 117 2.40 0.55 28.40
CA VAL A 117 3.82 0.62 28.06
C VAL A 117 4.17 -0.40 26.98
N LEU A 118 4.81 0.05 25.92
CA LEU A 118 5.42 -0.78 24.88
C LEU A 118 6.94 -0.65 24.97
N VAL A 119 7.64 -1.75 25.24
CA VAL A 119 9.12 -1.79 25.25
C VAL A 119 9.61 -2.49 23.99
N ILE A 120 10.41 -1.80 23.19
CA ILE A 120 10.98 -2.32 21.94
C ILE A 120 12.47 -2.60 22.11
N GLY A 121 12.81 -3.89 22.11
CA GLY A 121 14.13 -4.44 22.39
C GLY A 121 14.18 -5.13 23.74
N GLY A 122 14.35 -6.47 23.72
CA GLY A 122 14.42 -7.34 24.89
C GLY A 122 15.85 -7.55 25.43
N GLY A 123 16.77 -6.59 25.20
CA GLY A 123 18.09 -6.58 25.81
C GLY A 123 18.06 -6.10 27.26
N ARG A 124 19.25 -5.99 27.90
CA ARG A 124 19.34 -5.61 29.32
C ARG A 124 18.55 -4.36 29.66
N ALA A 125 18.70 -3.28 28.89
CA ALA A 125 18.00 -2.01 29.16
C ALA A 125 16.47 -2.15 29.01
N GLY A 126 16.00 -2.89 28.01
CA GLY A 126 14.56 -3.11 27.80
C GLY A 126 13.94 -4.01 28.89
N ILE A 127 14.63 -5.08 29.29
CA ILE A 127 14.19 -5.93 30.41
C ILE A 127 14.15 -5.13 31.71
N THR A 128 15.14 -4.27 31.97
CA THR A 128 15.12 -3.40 33.17
C THR A 128 13.91 -2.45 33.14
N ALA A 129 13.67 -1.76 32.04
CA ALA A 129 12.50 -0.89 31.88
C ALA A 129 11.17 -1.67 31.99
N ALA A 130 11.14 -2.90 31.47
CA ALA A 130 9.97 -3.77 31.58
C ALA A 130 9.69 -4.19 33.03
N LEU A 131 10.72 -4.53 33.80
CA LEU A 131 10.59 -4.86 35.24
C LEU A 131 10.07 -3.66 36.03
N GLU A 132 10.59 -2.46 35.77
CA GLU A 132 10.09 -1.22 36.40
C GLU A 132 8.62 -0.97 36.07
N ALA A 133 8.25 -1.05 34.78
CA ALA A 133 6.87 -0.85 34.35
C ALA A 133 5.92 -1.94 34.90
N SER A 134 6.38 -3.17 35.08
CA SER A 134 5.52 -4.26 35.59
C SER A 134 5.13 -4.09 37.07
N GLN A 135 5.85 -3.25 37.84
CA GLN A 135 5.53 -2.96 39.23
C GLN A 135 4.30 -2.06 39.42
N THR A 136 3.90 -1.32 38.38
CA THR A 136 2.74 -0.41 38.45
C THR A 136 1.42 -1.10 38.11
N GLY A 137 1.43 -2.38 37.66
CA GLY A 137 0.25 -3.11 37.22
C GLY A 137 -0.26 -2.68 35.83
N ASP A 138 0.57 -1.98 35.07
CA ASP A 138 0.25 -1.55 33.72
C ASP A 138 0.29 -2.74 32.73
N ARG A 139 -0.58 -2.71 31.71
CA ARG A 139 -0.46 -3.66 30.60
C ARG A 139 0.82 -3.34 29.82
N LEU A 140 1.71 -4.30 29.80
CA LEU A 140 3.04 -4.19 29.22
C LEU A 140 3.21 -5.16 28.06
N ILE A 141 3.73 -4.66 26.94
CA ILE A 141 4.17 -5.49 25.81
C ILE A 141 5.67 -5.27 25.62
N VAL A 142 6.44 -6.35 25.58
CA VAL A 142 7.88 -6.33 25.26
C VAL A 142 8.07 -7.03 23.94
N VAL A 143 8.79 -6.41 23.01
CA VAL A 143 9.00 -6.86 21.64
C VAL A 143 10.48 -7.06 21.37
N ASP A 144 10.85 -8.22 20.81
CA ASP A 144 12.22 -8.47 20.33
C ASP A 144 12.20 -9.26 19.02
N GLU A 145 13.12 -8.92 18.11
CA GLU A 145 13.25 -9.56 16.79
C GLU A 145 13.81 -10.99 16.86
N GLN A 146 14.51 -11.34 17.93
CA GLN A 146 15.12 -12.64 18.10
C GLN A 146 14.14 -13.67 18.69
N ALA A 147 14.51 -14.96 18.53
CA ALA A 147 13.74 -16.06 19.12
C ALA A 147 13.74 -16.05 20.66
N GLU A 148 14.79 -15.46 21.25
CA GLU A 148 14.97 -15.35 22.70
C GLU A 148 15.19 -13.89 23.11
N LEU A 149 14.60 -13.49 24.24
CA LEU A 149 14.94 -12.21 24.88
C LEU A 149 16.31 -12.30 25.54
N GLY A 150 17.02 -11.20 25.61
CA GLY A 150 18.34 -11.09 26.22
C GLY A 150 19.31 -10.22 25.41
N GLY A 151 19.03 -10.05 24.10
CA GLY A 151 19.87 -9.25 23.22
C GLY A 151 21.35 -9.68 23.29
N ARG A 152 22.25 -8.72 23.58
CA ARG A 152 23.68 -9.02 23.68
C ARG A 152 24.07 -9.98 24.84
N LEU A 153 23.27 -10.10 25.89
CA LEU A 153 23.55 -11.04 26.97
C LEU A 153 23.59 -12.50 26.48
N LEU A 154 22.88 -12.83 25.43
CA LEU A 154 22.88 -14.15 24.81
C LEU A 154 24.26 -14.55 24.26
N GLY A 155 25.09 -13.58 23.88
CA GLY A 155 26.46 -13.78 23.43
C GLY A 155 27.51 -13.71 24.54
N ALA A 156 27.08 -13.61 25.80
CA ALA A 156 28.01 -13.56 26.97
C ALA A 156 28.02 -14.83 27.82
N GLY A 157 27.34 -15.90 27.39
CA GLY A 157 27.16 -17.14 28.14
C GLY A 157 25.92 -17.12 29.03
N TRP A 158 25.85 -18.06 30.00
CA TRP A 158 24.73 -18.12 30.96
C TRP A 158 24.68 -16.87 31.84
N ASN A 159 23.48 -16.37 32.11
CA ASN A 159 23.27 -15.14 32.87
C ASN A 159 22.07 -15.28 33.81
N ASP A 160 22.35 -15.51 35.12
CA ASP A 160 21.32 -15.73 36.16
C ASP A 160 20.37 -14.52 36.30
N TRP A 161 20.86 -13.29 36.12
CA TRP A 161 20.03 -12.10 36.14
C TRP A 161 19.01 -12.12 35.01
N LEU A 162 19.41 -12.55 33.81
CA LEU A 162 18.50 -12.63 32.66
C LEU A 162 17.39 -13.64 32.94
N GLU A 163 17.73 -14.84 33.36
CA GLU A 163 16.75 -15.92 33.59
C GLU A 163 15.78 -15.56 34.73
N SER A 164 16.28 -15.01 35.85
CA SER A 164 15.43 -14.57 36.95
C SER A 164 14.52 -13.40 36.58
N SER A 165 15.01 -12.44 35.79
CA SER A 165 14.23 -11.30 35.31
C SER A 165 13.10 -11.76 34.39
N LEU A 166 13.39 -12.66 33.45
CA LEU A 166 12.38 -13.22 32.53
C LEU A 166 11.33 -14.04 33.29
N ALA A 167 11.74 -14.77 34.33
CA ALA A 167 10.79 -15.51 35.17
C ALA A 167 9.79 -14.56 35.88
N VAL A 168 10.27 -13.43 36.40
CA VAL A 168 9.40 -12.40 37.02
C VAL A 168 8.41 -11.84 36.00
N LEU A 169 8.88 -11.44 34.78
CA LEU A 169 8.00 -10.90 33.75
C LEU A 169 6.97 -11.89 33.25
N ARG A 170 7.36 -13.17 33.08
CA ARG A 170 6.43 -14.23 32.65
C ARG A 170 5.35 -14.57 33.66
N ALA A 171 5.62 -14.31 34.95
CA ALA A 171 4.66 -14.56 36.02
C ALA A 171 3.56 -13.48 36.12
N GLN A 172 3.73 -12.33 35.45
CA GLN A 172 2.75 -11.23 35.48
C GLN A 172 1.66 -11.44 34.44
N PRO A 173 0.35 -11.40 34.79
CA PRO A 173 -0.75 -11.66 33.87
C PRO A 173 -0.90 -10.59 32.79
N ASP A 174 -0.52 -9.33 33.09
CA ASP A 174 -0.67 -8.19 32.17
C ASP A 174 0.60 -7.91 31.36
N VAL A 175 1.59 -8.82 31.41
CA VAL A 175 2.82 -8.73 30.63
C VAL A 175 2.79 -9.70 29.45
N ARG A 176 2.98 -9.18 28.24
CA ARG A 176 3.11 -9.97 27.03
C ARG A 176 4.53 -9.83 26.44
N LEU A 177 5.18 -10.97 26.23
CA LEU A 177 6.51 -11.03 25.61
C LEU A 177 6.38 -11.53 24.17
N LEU A 178 6.72 -10.70 23.19
CA LEU A 178 6.68 -11.03 21.77
C LEU A 178 8.12 -11.21 21.27
N THR A 179 8.47 -12.44 20.95
CA THR A 179 9.72 -12.81 20.28
C THR A 179 9.50 -13.03 18.79
N ARG A 180 10.58 -13.08 18.00
CA ARG A 180 10.55 -13.12 16.52
C ARG A 180 9.71 -11.97 15.94
N ALA A 181 9.65 -10.86 16.65
CA ALA A 181 8.77 -9.73 16.42
C ALA A 181 9.57 -8.45 16.21
N THR A 182 9.54 -7.90 15.01
CA THR A 182 10.31 -6.72 14.63
C THR A 182 9.42 -5.51 14.48
N ALA A 183 9.63 -4.48 15.30
CA ALA A 183 8.98 -3.19 15.12
C ALA A 183 9.61 -2.47 13.92
N PHE A 184 8.81 -2.17 12.90
CA PHE A 184 9.30 -1.62 11.64
C PHE A 184 8.77 -0.22 11.32
N GLY A 185 7.75 0.25 12.03
CA GLY A 185 7.16 1.57 11.85
C GLY A 185 6.60 2.15 13.14
N HIS A 186 6.85 3.44 13.38
CA HIS A 186 6.31 4.23 14.49
C HIS A 186 5.59 5.44 13.92
N TYR A 187 4.30 5.55 14.18
CA TYR A 187 3.38 6.52 13.60
C TYR A 187 2.73 7.40 14.67
N GLU A 188 1.86 8.32 14.26
CA GLU A 188 1.19 9.26 15.15
C GLU A 188 0.46 8.57 16.30
N GLN A 189 0.41 9.26 17.45
CA GLN A 189 -0.24 8.77 18.67
C GLN A 189 0.30 7.42 19.15
N ASN A 190 1.61 7.21 18.98
CA ASN A 190 2.30 5.98 19.37
C ASN A 190 1.67 4.70 18.81
N LEU A 191 1.20 4.74 17.55
CA LEU A 191 0.89 3.54 16.81
C LEU A 191 2.20 2.92 16.32
N VAL A 192 2.47 1.69 16.74
CA VAL A 192 3.65 0.93 16.32
C VAL A 192 3.21 -0.31 15.57
N LEU A 193 3.77 -0.50 14.37
CA LEU A 193 3.57 -1.69 13.54
C LEU A 193 4.71 -2.68 13.75
N ILE A 194 4.35 -3.95 14.02
CA ILE A 194 5.29 -5.00 14.36
C ILE A 194 5.01 -6.23 13.50
N ALA A 195 6.04 -6.70 12.81
CA ALA A 195 6.02 -7.94 12.04
C ALA A 195 6.51 -9.10 12.92
N GLN A 196 5.64 -10.03 13.26
CA GLN A 196 5.99 -11.25 13.99
C GLN A 196 6.05 -12.44 13.03
N ARG A 197 7.16 -13.18 13.02
CA ARG A 197 7.30 -14.43 12.27
C ARG A 197 6.65 -15.56 13.06
N LEU A 198 5.79 -16.33 12.38
CA LEU A 198 5.15 -17.54 12.89
C LEU A 198 5.58 -18.75 12.06
N PRO A 199 5.42 -19.99 12.57
CA PRO A 199 5.85 -21.19 11.82
C PRO A 199 5.14 -21.36 10.46
N ASP A 200 3.92 -20.84 10.32
CA ASP A 200 3.05 -20.98 9.15
C ASP A 200 2.77 -19.64 8.45
N GLY A 201 3.64 -18.63 8.66
CA GLY A 201 3.51 -17.32 8.03
C GLY A 201 3.87 -16.16 8.95
N GLY A 202 2.98 -15.19 9.13
CA GLY A 202 3.27 -14.01 9.91
C GLY A 202 2.05 -13.33 10.53
N ARG A 203 2.33 -12.52 11.56
CA ARG A 203 1.32 -11.69 12.23
C ARG A 203 1.72 -10.24 12.24
N LEU A 204 0.83 -9.37 11.75
CA LEU A 204 0.96 -7.93 11.88
C LEU A 204 0.29 -7.47 13.16
N TRP A 205 1.10 -7.03 14.13
CA TRP A 205 0.60 -6.33 15.29
C TRP A 205 0.50 -4.84 15.02
N GLN A 206 -0.64 -4.27 15.32
CA GLN A 206 -0.92 -2.84 15.32
C GLN A 206 -1.14 -2.42 16.78
N ILE A 207 -0.06 -1.96 17.43
CA ILE A 207 -0.08 -1.65 18.86
C ILE A 207 -0.13 -0.15 19.07
N ARG A 208 -1.14 0.30 19.80
CA ARG A 208 -1.22 1.68 20.25
C ARG A 208 -0.87 1.73 21.74
N ALA A 209 0.21 2.45 22.06
CA ALA A 209 0.74 2.52 23.41
C ALA A 209 0.61 3.93 24.00
N LYS A 210 0.36 4.04 25.32
CA LYS A 210 0.41 5.35 25.99
C LYS A 210 1.85 5.85 26.09
N ARG A 211 2.83 4.95 26.31
CA ARG A 211 4.25 5.24 26.36
C ARG A 211 5.04 4.17 25.59
N VAL A 212 6.02 4.61 24.82
CA VAL A 212 6.93 3.72 24.06
C VAL A 212 8.34 3.89 24.62
N VAL A 213 8.97 2.76 25.01
CA VAL A 213 10.37 2.70 25.46
C VAL A 213 11.21 2.03 24.39
N LEU A 214 12.09 2.79 23.75
CA LEU A 214 13.00 2.32 22.70
C LEU A 214 14.30 1.85 23.35
N ALA A 215 14.43 0.52 23.47
CA ALA A 215 15.62 -0.18 23.96
C ALA A 215 16.32 -0.94 22.82
N THR A 216 16.28 -0.39 21.63
CA THR A 216 16.67 -0.97 20.34
C THR A 216 18.18 -1.21 20.18
N GLY A 217 18.98 -0.77 21.15
CA GLY A 217 20.41 -1.05 21.17
C GLY A 217 21.23 -0.21 20.18
N ALA A 218 22.32 -0.80 19.68
CA ALA A 218 23.19 -0.15 18.71
C ALA A 218 23.84 -1.21 17.80
N HIS A 219 24.01 -0.88 16.52
CA HIS A 219 24.76 -1.69 15.55
C HIS A 219 26.23 -1.33 15.55
N GLU A 220 27.11 -2.34 15.43
CA GLU A 220 28.53 -2.12 15.21
C GLU A 220 28.75 -1.68 13.76
N ARG A 221 29.67 -0.72 13.55
CA ARG A 221 30.02 -0.25 12.21
C ARG A 221 31.42 -0.71 11.80
N PRO A 222 31.68 -0.93 10.50
CA PRO A 222 33.03 -1.23 10.02
C PRO A 222 33.89 0.04 9.90
N LEU A 223 35.19 -0.16 9.78
CA LEU A 223 36.14 0.74 9.15
C LEU A 223 36.22 0.38 7.65
N ILE A 224 36.43 1.37 6.79
CA ILE A 224 36.47 1.19 5.32
C ILE A 224 37.93 1.19 4.85
N PHE A 225 38.33 0.16 4.10
CA PHE A 225 39.64 -0.04 3.53
C PHE A 225 39.55 -0.81 2.21
N ALA A 226 40.69 -0.99 1.49
CA ALA A 226 40.64 -1.65 0.18
C ALA A 226 40.24 -3.13 0.30
N ASN A 227 39.32 -3.59 -0.58
CA ASN A 227 38.82 -4.96 -0.62
C ASN A 227 38.22 -5.44 0.72
N ASN A 228 37.48 -4.55 1.42
CA ASN A 228 36.85 -4.82 2.71
C ASN A 228 35.58 -5.69 2.63
N ASP A 229 35.36 -6.31 1.51
CA ASP A 229 34.17 -7.09 1.17
C ASP A 229 34.37 -8.61 1.10
N ARG A 230 35.60 -9.10 1.29
CA ARG A 230 35.94 -10.51 1.13
C ARG A 230 35.28 -11.40 2.20
N PRO A 231 34.86 -12.64 1.85
CA PRO A 231 34.51 -13.65 2.86
C PRO A 231 35.65 -13.88 3.85
N GLY A 232 35.30 -13.95 5.14
CA GLY A 232 36.32 -13.99 6.23
C GLY A 232 36.54 -12.62 6.89
N ILE A 233 35.98 -11.55 6.34
CA ILE A 233 35.91 -10.24 7.02
C ILE A 233 34.57 -10.13 7.70
N MET A 234 34.52 -9.82 9.00
CA MET A 234 33.27 -9.63 9.75
C MET A 234 33.44 -8.62 10.87
N LEU A 235 32.30 -8.13 11.38
CA LEU A 235 32.28 -7.28 12.56
C LEU A 235 32.82 -8.04 13.77
N ALA A 236 33.61 -7.36 14.62
CA ALA A 236 34.26 -7.97 15.76
C ALA A 236 33.25 -8.54 16.77
N GLY A 237 32.12 -7.83 17.00
CA GLY A 237 31.03 -8.32 17.83
C GLY A 237 30.33 -9.55 17.26
N ALA A 238 30.29 -9.68 15.94
CA ALA A 238 29.73 -10.86 15.27
C ALA A 238 30.58 -12.09 15.51
N ALA A 239 31.91 -11.99 15.32
CA ALA A 239 32.85 -13.09 15.61
C ALA A 239 32.67 -13.59 17.05
N ARG A 240 32.58 -12.67 18.01
CA ARG A 240 32.30 -12.97 19.42
C ARG A 240 30.95 -13.68 19.61
N THR A 241 29.92 -13.26 18.92
CA THR A 241 28.59 -13.88 18.97
C THR A 241 28.62 -15.30 18.45
N TYR A 242 29.29 -15.56 17.34
CA TYR A 242 29.46 -16.94 16.80
C TYR A 242 30.17 -17.84 17.78
N VAL A 243 31.24 -17.37 18.42
CA VAL A 243 31.94 -18.15 19.42
C VAL A 243 31.08 -18.47 20.64
N ASN A 244 30.46 -17.45 21.26
CA ASN A 244 29.81 -17.59 22.56
C ASN A 244 28.37 -18.09 22.48
N ARG A 245 27.59 -17.63 21.50
CA ARG A 245 26.16 -18.01 21.38
C ARG A 245 25.98 -19.31 20.61
N TYR A 246 26.76 -19.49 19.53
CA TYR A 246 26.59 -20.65 18.64
C TYR A 246 27.67 -21.70 18.77
N GLY A 247 28.73 -21.44 19.54
CA GLY A 247 29.87 -22.38 19.69
C GLY A 247 30.56 -22.67 18.36
N VAL A 248 30.79 -21.63 17.54
CA VAL A 248 31.45 -21.70 16.23
C VAL A 248 32.68 -20.81 16.19
N ALA A 249 33.80 -21.36 15.76
CA ALA A 249 35.01 -20.60 15.44
C ALA A 249 34.94 -20.11 13.98
N PRO A 250 34.72 -18.82 13.69
CA PRO A 250 34.54 -18.32 12.32
C PRO A 250 35.82 -18.30 11.49
N GLY A 251 36.98 -18.62 12.09
CA GLY A 251 38.30 -18.76 11.46
C GLY A 251 39.29 -19.39 12.41
N LYS A 252 40.53 -19.54 11.98
CA LYS A 252 41.63 -20.16 12.75
C LYS A 252 42.71 -19.15 13.16
N ARG A 253 42.98 -18.17 12.29
CA ARG A 253 44.01 -17.13 12.46
C ARG A 253 43.32 -15.78 12.24
N ALA A 254 43.23 -14.96 13.30
CA ALA A 254 42.49 -13.71 13.28
C ALA A 254 43.44 -12.50 13.34
N VAL A 255 43.08 -11.45 12.59
CA VAL A 255 43.54 -10.08 12.80
C VAL A 255 42.36 -9.26 13.29
N ILE A 256 42.60 -8.38 14.25
CA ILE A 256 41.57 -7.44 14.77
C ILE A 256 41.96 -6.04 14.32
N PHE A 257 40.99 -5.33 13.68
CA PHE A 257 41.21 -3.96 13.22
C PHE A 257 40.19 -3.03 13.89
N THR A 258 40.67 -2.02 14.63
CA THR A 258 39.81 -1.20 15.48
C THR A 258 40.29 0.25 15.61
N ASN A 259 39.40 1.11 16.10
CA ASN A 259 39.64 2.49 16.54
C ASN A 259 39.10 2.75 17.97
N ASN A 260 38.72 1.69 18.71
CA ASN A 260 38.09 1.78 20.03
C ASN A 260 38.42 0.57 20.91
N ASP A 261 37.96 0.57 22.18
CA ASP A 261 38.34 -0.45 23.17
C ASP A 261 37.49 -1.72 23.16
N SER A 262 36.39 -1.78 22.41
CA SER A 262 35.41 -2.88 22.44
C SER A 262 36.02 -4.25 22.07
N THR A 263 37.11 -4.22 21.35
CA THR A 263 37.74 -5.44 20.79
C THR A 263 38.61 -6.21 21.81
N ALA A 264 38.90 -5.66 22.99
CA ALA A 264 39.63 -6.36 24.04
C ALA A 264 38.92 -7.65 24.50
N ALA A 265 37.58 -7.56 24.68
CA ALA A 265 36.76 -8.72 25.01
C ALA A 265 36.68 -9.72 23.85
N VAL A 266 36.69 -9.23 22.60
CA VAL A 266 36.71 -10.08 21.40
C VAL A 266 38.01 -10.89 21.35
N ALA A 267 39.16 -10.25 21.51
CA ALA A 267 40.46 -10.91 21.52
C ALA A 267 40.53 -12.01 22.58
N SER A 268 39.98 -11.75 23.78
CA SER A 268 39.91 -12.74 24.86
C SER A 268 39.05 -13.94 24.49
N ASP A 269 37.86 -13.70 23.91
CA ASP A 269 36.90 -14.74 23.54
C ASP A 269 37.44 -15.61 22.38
N LEU A 270 38.10 -14.98 21.37
CA LEU A 270 38.73 -15.70 20.27
C LEU A 270 39.86 -16.62 20.77
N LYS A 271 40.72 -16.12 21.66
CA LYS A 271 41.78 -16.94 22.27
C LYS A 271 41.21 -18.11 23.07
N ARG A 272 40.15 -17.92 23.84
CA ARG A 272 39.45 -18.99 24.56
C ARG A 272 38.88 -20.06 23.61
N ALA A 273 38.46 -19.65 22.42
CA ALA A 273 38.01 -20.55 21.36
C ALA A 273 39.14 -21.17 20.53
N ALA A 274 40.40 -21.06 21.02
CA ALA A 274 41.61 -21.54 20.33
C ALA A 274 41.87 -20.92 18.94
N ILE A 275 41.39 -19.71 18.70
CA ILE A 275 41.67 -18.92 17.49
C ILE A 275 42.96 -18.10 17.79
N ILE A 276 43.95 -18.20 16.90
CA ILE A 276 45.18 -17.46 17.04
C ILE A 276 44.99 -16.01 16.65
N VAL A 277 45.18 -15.07 17.57
CA VAL A 277 45.15 -13.62 17.26
C VAL A 277 46.53 -13.18 16.87
N GLU A 278 46.76 -13.03 15.56
CA GLU A 278 48.06 -12.69 14.95
C GLU A 278 48.46 -11.25 15.18
N ALA A 279 47.48 -10.32 15.10
CA ALA A 279 47.73 -8.92 15.33
C ALA A 279 46.42 -8.20 15.81
N ILE A 280 46.63 -7.15 16.58
CA ILE A 280 45.61 -6.12 16.85
C ILE A 280 46.10 -4.83 16.24
N VAL A 281 45.40 -4.36 15.19
CA VAL A 281 45.70 -3.14 14.45
C VAL A 281 44.79 -2.04 14.94
N ASP A 282 45.39 -1.06 15.63
CA ASP A 282 44.63 0.04 16.23
C ASP A 282 44.99 1.37 15.54
N VAL A 283 43.99 2.03 14.98
CA VAL A 283 44.17 3.32 14.33
C VAL A 283 44.77 4.36 15.28
N ARG A 284 44.46 4.27 16.55
CA ARG A 284 44.97 5.18 17.60
C ARG A 284 46.48 5.04 17.81
N ALA A 285 47.00 3.84 17.54
CA ALA A 285 48.45 3.59 17.55
C ALA A 285 49.16 3.99 16.22
N GLY A 286 48.39 4.51 15.25
CA GLY A 286 48.93 4.93 13.96
C GLY A 286 49.07 3.79 12.93
N GLU A 287 48.50 2.60 13.18
CA GLU A 287 48.46 1.49 12.24
C GLU A 287 47.08 1.30 11.61
N ALA A 288 47.03 0.80 10.37
CA ALA A 288 45.77 0.43 9.70
C ALA A 288 45.96 -0.79 8.81
N VAL A 289 44.85 -1.50 8.57
CA VAL A 289 44.73 -2.48 7.47
C VAL A 289 44.54 -1.67 6.19
N LEU A 290 45.52 -1.71 5.29
CA LEU A 290 45.51 -0.97 4.03
C LEU A 290 44.73 -1.70 2.95
N ASP A 291 44.89 -3.03 2.88
CA ASP A 291 44.36 -3.90 1.85
C ASP A 291 44.19 -5.34 2.37
N THR A 292 43.39 -6.13 1.67
CA THR A 292 43.24 -7.56 1.93
C THR A 292 43.60 -8.38 0.69
N ARG A 293 44.17 -9.53 0.89
CA ARG A 293 44.48 -10.50 -0.17
C ARG A 293 43.72 -11.80 0.06
N GLY A 294 43.30 -12.44 -1.00
CA GLY A 294 42.57 -13.68 -0.96
C GLY A 294 42.20 -14.16 -2.34
N ASP A 295 41.48 -15.26 -2.37
CA ASP A 295 40.93 -15.91 -3.56
C ASP A 295 39.41 -15.95 -3.54
N ASP A 296 38.78 -16.74 -4.43
CA ASP A 296 37.35 -16.92 -4.50
C ASP A 296 36.76 -17.62 -3.26
N GLU A 297 37.59 -18.28 -2.45
CA GLU A 297 37.17 -18.91 -1.19
C GLU A 297 37.21 -17.92 0.01
N GLY A 298 37.91 -16.79 -0.14
CA GLY A 298 37.92 -15.70 0.86
C GLY A 298 39.33 -15.19 1.23
N LEU A 299 39.41 -14.63 2.45
CA LEU A 299 40.58 -13.96 3.00
C LEU A 299 41.76 -14.94 3.24
N ARG A 300 42.99 -14.53 2.82
CA ARG A 300 44.24 -15.27 3.07
C ARG A 300 45.27 -14.46 3.87
N SER A 301 45.31 -13.13 3.65
CA SER A 301 46.21 -12.23 4.38
C SER A 301 45.69 -10.82 4.40
N VAL A 302 46.23 -9.98 5.28
CA VAL A 302 46.01 -8.53 5.34
C VAL A 302 47.34 -7.80 5.20
N LEU A 303 47.29 -6.66 4.51
CA LEU A 303 48.41 -5.72 4.42
C LEU A 303 48.26 -4.65 5.49
N ILE A 304 49.14 -4.63 6.49
CA ILE A 304 49.14 -3.62 7.56
C ILE A 304 50.20 -2.58 7.27
N GLY A 305 49.88 -1.33 7.50
CA GLY A 305 50.80 -0.23 7.34
C GLY A 305 50.60 0.90 8.34
N THR A 306 51.60 1.79 8.41
CA THR A 306 51.52 3.01 9.24
C THR A 306 50.80 4.12 8.52
N LEU A 307 49.95 4.87 9.26
CA LEU A 307 49.18 6.02 8.75
C LEU A 307 50.01 7.31 8.64
N ARG A 308 51.15 7.37 9.32
CA ARG A 308 52.09 8.52 9.33
C ARG A 308 53.53 8.03 9.33
N GLY A 309 54.41 8.72 8.62
CA GLY A 309 55.86 8.46 8.61
C GLY A 309 56.33 7.53 7.51
N THR A 310 57.49 6.90 7.71
CA THR A 310 58.08 5.93 6.77
C THR A 310 57.14 4.76 6.62
N HIS A 311 56.70 4.47 5.40
CA HIS A 311 55.69 3.47 5.06
C HIS A 311 56.22 2.03 5.32
N SER A 312 56.29 1.62 6.57
CA SER A 312 56.53 0.23 6.88
C SER A 312 55.26 -0.55 6.58
N ARG A 313 55.37 -1.57 5.71
CA ARG A 313 54.25 -2.43 5.37
C ARG A 313 54.63 -3.86 5.75
N ARG A 314 53.68 -4.58 6.34
CA ARG A 314 53.83 -6.00 6.63
C ARG A 314 52.58 -6.74 6.21
N GLU A 315 52.79 -7.89 5.60
CA GLU A 315 51.69 -8.83 5.31
C GLU A 315 51.54 -9.81 6.47
N VAL A 316 50.32 -10.05 6.90
CA VAL A 316 49.99 -10.97 7.99
C VAL A 316 48.97 -11.98 7.48
N ASP A 317 49.34 -13.26 7.51
CA ASP A 317 48.46 -14.35 7.13
C ASP A 317 47.31 -14.47 8.14
N CYS A 318 46.06 -14.46 7.65
CA CYS A 318 44.89 -14.70 8.44
C CYS A 318 43.73 -15.15 7.56
N ASP A 319 42.78 -15.87 8.14
CA ASP A 319 41.54 -16.32 7.50
C ASP A 319 40.32 -15.69 8.13
N LEU A 320 40.52 -14.80 9.12
CA LEU A 320 39.50 -14.01 9.80
C LEU A 320 40.03 -12.59 10.06
N LEU A 321 39.29 -11.57 9.58
CA LEU A 321 39.55 -10.18 9.94
C LEU A 321 38.32 -9.64 10.71
N CYS A 322 38.52 -9.34 12.00
CA CYS A 322 37.50 -8.78 12.86
C CYS A 322 37.59 -7.25 12.86
N VAL A 323 36.56 -6.55 12.40
CA VAL A 323 36.55 -5.08 12.23
C VAL A 323 35.59 -4.42 13.22
N SER A 324 36.05 -3.36 13.93
CA SER A 324 35.21 -2.52 14.76
C SER A 324 35.55 -1.04 14.59
N GLY A 325 34.65 -0.27 14.01
CA GLY A 325 34.72 1.19 13.85
C GLY A 325 33.92 1.97 14.92
N GLY A 326 33.42 1.27 15.94
CA GLY A 326 32.53 1.82 16.97
C GLY A 326 31.06 1.39 16.76
N PHE A 327 30.14 2.03 17.48
CA PHE A 327 28.74 1.66 17.48
C PHE A 327 27.85 2.84 17.08
N ASN A 328 26.74 2.53 16.42
CA ASN A 328 25.69 3.46 16.03
C ASN A 328 24.41 3.09 16.78
N PRO A 329 23.87 3.99 17.63
CA PRO A 329 22.55 3.82 18.22
C PRO A 329 21.46 3.52 17.15
N THR A 330 20.55 2.60 17.45
CA THR A 330 19.49 2.19 16.53
C THR A 330 18.28 3.10 16.73
N LEU A 331 18.19 4.17 15.92
CA LEU A 331 17.30 5.32 16.15
C LEU A 331 16.20 5.51 15.11
N HIS A 332 15.99 4.55 14.23
CA HIS A 332 15.00 4.67 13.14
C HIS A 332 13.58 4.91 13.69
N LEU A 333 13.11 4.14 14.69
CA LEU A 333 11.79 4.32 15.29
C LEU A 333 11.66 5.65 16.05
N PHE A 334 12.75 6.11 16.66
CA PHE A 334 12.79 7.43 17.31
C PHE A 334 12.64 8.57 16.30
N SER A 335 13.34 8.50 15.17
CA SER A 335 13.25 9.49 14.10
C SER A 335 11.89 9.46 13.39
N GLN A 336 11.28 8.27 13.22
CA GLN A 336 9.92 8.14 12.68
C GLN A 336 8.88 8.80 13.59
N ALA A 337 9.07 8.72 14.89
CA ALA A 337 8.25 9.43 15.89
C ALA A 337 8.55 10.94 15.97
N GLN A 338 9.34 11.52 15.04
CA GLN A 338 9.74 12.93 15.00
C GLN A 338 10.74 13.34 16.10
N GLY A 339 11.46 12.38 16.69
CA GLY A 339 12.56 12.65 17.61
C GLY A 339 13.75 13.31 16.89
N ARG A 340 14.37 14.31 17.52
CA ARG A 340 15.54 15.00 16.98
C ARG A 340 16.83 14.29 17.37
N LEU A 341 17.76 14.23 16.43
CA LEU A 341 19.11 13.66 16.63
C LEU A 341 20.14 14.77 16.72
N ARG A 342 21.19 14.56 17.52
CA ARG A 342 22.43 15.33 17.51
C ARG A 342 23.63 14.42 17.31
N TYR A 343 24.67 14.92 16.68
CA TYR A 343 25.93 14.21 16.60
C TYR A 343 26.74 14.44 17.89
N ASP A 344 27.27 13.36 18.46
CA ASP A 344 28.11 13.37 19.65
C ASP A 344 29.56 13.08 19.25
N GLU A 345 30.42 14.09 19.37
CA GLU A 345 31.84 14.00 18.99
C GLU A 345 32.62 12.99 19.85
N GLY A 346 32.27 12.87 21.14
CA GLY A 346 32.93 11.94 22.06
C GLY A 346 32.57 10.48 21.80
N LEU A 347 31.40 10.22 21.28
CA LEU A 347 30.92 8.88 20.90
C LEU A 347 31.09 8.61 19.40
N ALA A 348 31.39 9.65 18.62
CA ALA A 348 31.49 9.61 17.15
C ALA A 348 30.24 8.98 16.50
N CYS A 349 29.03 9.30 16.99
CA CYS A 349 27.77 8.80 16.46
C CYS A 349 26.61 9.78 16.73
N PHE A 350 25.46 9.54 16.07
CA PHE A 350 24.22 10.26 16.38
C PHE A 350 23.52 9.66 17.61
N VAL A 351 23.03 10.55 18.48
CA VAL A 351 22.27 10.19 19.68
C VAL A 351 20.97 11.00 19.76
N PRO A 352 19.97 10.58 20.56
CA PRO A 352 18.78 11.39 20.80
C PRO A 352 19.11 12.76 21.39
N ASP A 353 18.46 13.83 20.88
CA ASP A 353 18.56 15.20 21.39
C ASP A 353 17.27 15.61 22.11
N ALA A 354 16.13 15.55 21.40
CA ALA A 354 14.82 15.86 21.97
C ALA A 354 13.82 14.75 21.62
N ALA A 355 13.26 14.14 22.65
CA ALA A 355 12.27 13.08 22.52
C ALA A 355 10.85 13.67 22.35
N PRO A 356 9.99 13.07 21.51
CA PRO A 356 8.57 13.36 21.49
C PRO A 356 7.89 13.00 22.81
N ALA A 357 6.71 13.54 23.06
CA ALA A 357 5.93 13.19 24.24
C ALA A 357 5.65 11.68 24.29
N ASN A 358 5.82 11.09 25.49
CA ASN A 358 5.58 9.66 25.73
C ASN A 358 6.48 8.68 24.94
N VAL A 359 7.63 9.14 24.43
CA VAL A 359 8.66 8.31 23.83
C VAL A 359 9.94 8.45 24.64
N GLU A 360 10.49 7.33 25.11
CA GLU A 360 11.72 7.26 25.89
C GLU A 360 12.75 6.40 25.16
N VAL A 361 14.02 6.76 25.22
CA VAL A 361 15.11 5.99 24.64
C VAL A 361 16.08 5.58 25.76
N VAL A 362 16.40 4.29 25.82
CA VAL A 362 17.22 3.76 26.92
C VAL A 362 18.40 2.91 26.42
N GLY A 363 19.42 2.77 27.27
CA GLY A 363 20.59 1.93 27.02
C GLY A 363 21.44 2.40 25.84
N ALA A 364 21.95 1.49 25.03
CA ALA A 364 22.85 1.82 23.92
C ALA A 364 22.16 2.67 22.82
N ALA A 365 20.85 2.58 22.69
CA ALA A 365 20.07 3.47 21.82
C ALA A 365 20.11 4.93 22.30
N ALA A 366 20.21 5.16 23.59
CA ALA A 366 20.38 6.51 24.19
C ALA A 366 21.84 7.01 24.15
N GLY A 367 22.79 6.23 23.59
CA GLY A 367 24.21 6.55 23.59
C GLY A 367 24.99 6.00 24.79
N ASN A 368 24.37 5.24 25.69
CA ASN A 368 25.12 4.54 26.77
C ASN A 368 25.81 3.30 26.16
N LEU A 369 27.06 3.50 25.74
CA LEU A 369 27.86 2.47 25.08
C LEU A 369 28.84 1.75 26.04
N ASP A 370 28.83 2.05 27.35
CA ASP A 370 29.69 1.42 28.35
C ASP A 370 29.52 -0.11 28.33
N GLY A 371 28.28 -0.59 28.30
CA GLY A 371 27.97 -2.00 28.17
C GLY A 371 28.48 -2.64 26.87
N ARG A 372 28.83 -1.87 25.85
CA ARG A 372 29.50 -2.29 24.61
C ARG A 372 31.00 -2.33 24.74
N GLY A 373 31.58 -1.72 25.80
CA GLY A 373 33.02 -1.59 26.01
C GLY A 373 33.69 -0.71 24.97
N GLN A 374 32.98 0.26 24.37
CA GLN A 374 33.55 1.15 23.34
C GLN A 374 34.72 1.96 23.91
N GLY A 375 34.59 2.44 25.17
CA GLY A 375 35.64 3.24 25.82
C GLY A 375 36.03 4.47 24.99
N ALA A 376 37.30 4.79 24.97
CA ALA A 376 37.82 5.86 24.12
C ALA A 376 37.79 5.46 22.64
N ILE A 377 37.17 6.31 21.81
CA ILE A 377 37.10 6.15 20.36
C ILE A 377 37.84 7.28 19.66
N MET A 378 38.59 6.97 18.61
CA MET A 378 39.09 7.96 17.66
C MET A 378 38.22 7.93 16.38
N PRO A 379 37.53 9.03 16.04
CA PRO A 379 36.76 9.09 14.80
C PRO A 379 37.67 8.83 13.59
N TYR A 380 37.45 7.70 12.95
CA TYR A 380 38.16 7.29 11.75
C TYR A 380 37.25 6.47 10.87
N TRP A 381 37.17 6.78 9.59
CA TRP A 381 36.12 6.28 8.71
C TRP A 381 36.68 5.46 7.56
N VAL A 382 37.70 6.01 6.88
CA VAL A 382 38.24 5.43 5.65
C VAL A 382 39.74 5.44 5.71
N VAL A 383 40.36 4.30 5.44
CA VAL A 383 41.81 4.15 5.29
C VAL A 383 42.22 4.75 3.97
N PRO A 384 43.29 5.59 3.91
CA PRO A 384 43.75 6.18 2.66
C PRO A 384 44.11 5.12 1.63
N SER A 385 43.75 5.38 0.38
CA SER A 385 44.14 4.49 -0.74
C SER A 385 45.46 4.90 -1.37
N ASP A 386 46.24 3.90 -1.73
CA ASP A 386 47.44 4.12 -2.57
C ASP A 386 47.01 4.59 -3.97
N GLY A 387 47.64 5.64 -4.46
CA GLY A 387 47.37 6.17 -5.80
C GLY A 387 45.98 6.80 -5.99
N GLN A 388 45.22 7.02 -4.90
CA GLN A 388 43.86 7.52 -4.92
C GLN A 388 42.84 6.60 -5.63
N GLU A 389 43.09 5.29 -5.65
CA GLU A 389 42.17 4.28 -6.12
C GLU A 389 41.12 3.97 -5.03
N TRP A 390 39.84 4.37 -5.26
CA TRP A 390 38.77 4.25 -4.26
C TRP A 390 37.68 3.27 -4.66
N SER A 391 37.82 2.59 -5.80
CA SER A 391 36.81 1.68 -6.35
C SER A 391 36.73 0.34 -5.61
N THR A 392 37.70 0.06 -4.75
CA THR A 392 37.76 -1.17 -3.92
C THR A 392 37.38 -0.92 -2.45
N HIS A 393 37.06 0.30 -2.08
CA HIS A 393 36.66 0.72 -0.72
C HIS A 393 35.16 0.73 -0.61
N PHE A 394 34.55 -0.39 -0.24
CA PHE A 394 33.10 -0.53 -0.17
C PHE A 394 32.54 0.17 1.08
N VAL A 395 31.58 1.08 0.86
CA VAL A 395 30.82 1.78 1.91
C VAL A 395 29.54 1.02 2.21
N ASP A 396 28.81 0.64 1.15
CA ASP A 396 27.60 -0.19 1.23
C ASP A 396 27.90 -1.54 0.55
N LEU A 397 27.90 -2.60 1.35
CA LEU A 397 28.24 -3.95 0.90
C LEU A 397 27.09 -4.63 0.16
N GLU A 398 25.82 -4.27 0.48
CA GLU A 398 24.66 -4.85 -0.21
C GLU A 398 24.47 -4.23 -1.60
N ARG A 399 24.71 -2.93 -1.75
CA ARG A 399 24.56 -2.20 -3.03
C ARG A 399 25.85 -2.10 -3.84
N ASP A 400 26.95 -2.63 -3.33
CA ASP A 400 28.29 -2.50 -3.96
C ASP A 400 28.72 -1.03 -4.16
N VAL A 401 28.31 -0.11 -3.29
CA VAL A 401 28.68 1.30 -3.40
C VAL A 401 30.02 1.55 -2.74
N THR A 402 30.91 2.17 -3.49
CA THR A 402 32.29 2.46 -3.07
C THR A 402 32.52 3.93 -2.70
N VAL A 403 33.66 4.24 -2.08
CA VAL A 403 34.09 5.62 -1.83
C VAL A 403 34.21 6.40 -3.17
N ALA A 404 34.61 5.73 -4.26
CA ALA A 404 34.68 6.33 -5.59
C ALA A 404 33.31 6.82 -6.06
N ASP A 405 32.24 6.08 -5.80
CA ASP A 405 30.86 6.44 -6.19
C ASP A 405 30.38 7.65 -5.40
N VAL A 406 30.61 7.69 -4.09
CA VAL A 406 30.28 8.84 -3.24
C VAL A 406 31.03 10.10 -3.72
N ARG A 407 32.35 9.98 -4.02
CA ARG A 407 33.15 11.10 -4.56
C ARG A 407 32.64 11.58 -5.93
N ARG A 408 32.20 10.62 -6.78
CA ARG A 408 31.60 10.96 -8.09
C ARG A 408 30.31 11.78 -7.89
N ALA A 409 29.41 11.34 -7.00
CA ALA A 409 28.19 12.08 -6.69
C ALA A 409 28.50 13.53 -6.22
N LEU A 410 29.49 13.69 -5.34
CA LEU A 410 29.90 15.01 -4.86
C LEU A 410 30.51 15.88 -5.98
N SER A 411 31.26 15.28 -6.92
CA SER A 411 31.86 15.99 -8.07
C SER A 411 30.81 16.53 -9.06
N THR A 412 29.62 15.90 -9.12
CA THR A 412 28.47 16.36 -9.92
C THR A 412 27.63 17.43 -9.21
N GLY A 413 28.04 17.86 -8.02
CA GLY A 413 27.37 18.96 -7.29
C GLY A 413 26.40 18.51 -6.22
N MET A 414 26.23 17.21 -5.94
CA MET A 414 25.43 16.74 -4.82
C MET A 414 26.07 17.18 -3.50
N ARG A 415 25.28 17.67 -2.53
CA ARG A 415 25.78 18.21 -1.26
C ARG A 415 25.12 17.60 -0.03
N SER A 416 23.93 17.05 -0.15
CA SER A 416 23.21 16.43 0.96
C SER A 416 23.28 14.90 0.87
N VAL A 417 23.23 14.25 2.03
CA VAL A 417 23.18 12.78 2.12
C VAL A 417 22.01 12.21 1.31
N GLU A 418 20.87 12.90 1.29
CA GLU A 418 19.68 12.45 0.56
C GLU A 418 19.88 12.46 -0.97
N HIS A 419 20.64 13.41 -1.51
CA HIS A 419 20.96 13.46 -2.93
C HIS A 419 22.03 12.42 -3.29
N VAL A 420 23.09 12.28 -2.46
CA VAL A 420 24.11 11.26 -2.65
C VAL A 420 23.48 9.87 -2.62
N LYS A 421 22.58 9.59 -1.66
CA LYS A 421 21.81 8.33 -1.59
C LYS A 421 21.05 8.05 -2.88
N ARG A 422 20.34 9.03 -3.45
CA ARG A 422 19.58 8.83 -4.69
C ARG A 422 20.46 8.61 -5.91
N TYR A 423 21.62 9.27 -5.95
CA TYR A 423 22.58 9.13 -7.06
C TYR A 423 23.33 7.79 -7.02
N THR A 424 23.73 7.33 -5.84
CA THR A 424 24.59 6.14 -5.66
C THR A 424 23.81 4.88 -5.28
N THR A 425 22.56 5.01 -4.84
CA THR A 425 21.73 3.95 -4.23
C THR A 425 22.22 3.46 -2.86
N ILE A 426 23.18 4.14 -2.21
CA ILE A 426 23.67 3.77 -0.87
C ILE A 426 22.52 3.76 0.15
N GLY A 427 22.51 2.77 1.03
CA GLY A 427 21.48 2.63 2.07
C GLY A 427 20.06 2.33 1.54
N THR A 428 19.92 1.94 0.27
CA THR A 428 18.63 1.54 -0.32
C THR A 428 18.46 0.02 -0.40
N GLY A 429 19.42 -0.73 0.08
CA GLY A 429 19.37 -2.18 0.18
C GLY A 429 18.40 -2.64 1.26
N SER A 430 18.21 -3.95 1.39
CA SER A 430 17.34 -4.54 2.40
C SER A 430 17.86 -4.29 3.84
N ASP A 431 19.16 -4.02 4.01
CA ASP A 431 19.76 -3.61 5.29
C ASP A 431 19.46 -2.14 5.67
N GLN A 432 18.94 -1.32 4.74
CA GLN A 432 18.62 0.09 4.94
C GLN A 432 19.78 0.91 5.50
N GLY A 433 21.02 0.58 5.12
CA GLY A 433 22.23 1.30 5.51
C GLY A 433 22.61 1.19 6.98
N LYS A 434 22.19 0.12 7.68
CA LYS A 434 22.52 -0.08 9.10
C LYS A 434 24.01 -0.04 9.41
N THR A 435 24.82 -0.55 8.51
CA THR A 435 26.29 -0.54 8.63
C THR A 435 26.97 0.59 7.84
N ALA A 436 26.29 1.17 6.83
CA ALA A 436 26.84 2.14 5.89
C ALA A 436 26.53 3.61 6.24
N GLY A 437 25.36 3.92 6.80
CA GLY A 437 24.79 5.26 6.82
C GLY A 437 25.65 6.35 7.48
N ILE A 438 26.25 6.07 8.65
CA ILE A 438 27.11 7.07 9.29
C ILE A 438 28.47 7.21 8.58
N ASN A 439 28.98 6.10 8.01
CA ASN A 439 30.21 6.13 7.22
C ASN A 439 30.04 6.98 5.96
N GLU A 440 28.87 6.90 5.29
CA GLU A 440 28.49 7.78 4.19
C GLU A 440 28.53 9.24 4.61
N SER A 441 27.82 9.59 5.70
CA SER A 441 27.77 10.96 6.21
C SER A 441 29.18 11.51 6.52
N ALA A 442 30.02 10.69 7.12
CA ALA A 442 31.39 11.07 7.45
C ALA A 442 32.30 11.23 6.21
N ILE A 443 32.14 10.41 5.17
CA ILE A 443 32.85 10.56 3.91
C ILE A 443 32.42 11.85 3.23
N ILE A 444 31.14 12.14 3.16
CA ILE A 444 30.58 13.39 2.60
C ILE A 444 31.12 14.58 3.38
N ALA A 445 31.06 14.56 4.72
CA ALA A 445 31.55 15.61 5.59
C ALA A 445 33.04 15.92 5.34
N THR A 446 33.86 14.85 5.29
CA THR A 446 35.30 14.99 5.00
C THR A 446 35.57 15.63 3.64
N GLN A 447 34.86 15.23 2.59
CA GLN A 447 35.03 15.75 1.24
C GLN A 447 34.54 17.22 1.10
N LEU A 448 33.54 17.60 1.88
CA LEU A 448 32.97 18.96 1.89
C LEU A 448 33.70 19.89 2.89
N GLY A 449 34.62 19.36 3.72
CA GLY A 449 35.25 20.13 4.79
C GLY A 449 34.29 20.61 5.87
N GLN A 450 33.24 19.82 6.16
CA GLN A 450 32.20 20.14 7.13
C GLN A 450 32.22 19.15 8.31
N PRO A 451 31.69 19.53 9.49
CA PRO A 451 31.47 18.56 10.58
C PRO A 451 30.41 17.51 10.18
N VAL A 452 30.54 16.28 10.68
CA VAL A 452 29.57 15.19 10.42
C VAL A 452 28.16 15.58 10.86
N GLY A 453 28.04 16.25 11.99
CA GLY A 453 26.75 16.74 12.51
C GLY A 453 26.03 17.74 11.60
N ALA A 454 26.77 18.51 10.80
CA ALA A 454 26.18 19.45 9.83
C ALA A 454 25.66 18.74 8.56
N VAL A 455 26.30 17.65 8.18
CA VAL A 455 25.85 16.82 7.04
C VAL A 455 24.60 16.02 7.41
N GLY A 456 24.50 15.54 8.66
CA GLY A 456 23.36 14.78 9.18
C GLY A 456 23.31 13.34 8.67
N VAL A 457 22.16 12.72 8.80
CA VAL A 457 21.85 11.37 8.32
C VAL A 457 20.63 11.37 7.41
N THR A 458 20.47 10.33 6.62
CA THR A 458 19.26 10.14 5.80
C THR A 458 18.02 9.96 6.66
N THR A 459 16.85 10.34 6.14
CA THR A 459 15.57 10.17 6.82
C THR A 459 15.20 8.69 6.91
N PHE A 460 14.93 8.22 8.12
CA PHE A 460 14.47 6.85 8.37
C PHE A 460 12.97 6.74 8.13
N ARG A 461 12.56 6.11 7.03
CA ARG A 461 11.17 5.90 6.66
C ARG A 461 10.74 4.46 6.94
N PRO A 462 9.50 4.22 7.41
CA PRO A 462 9.00 2.85 7.49
C PRO A 462 8.75 2.25 6.09
N PRO A 463 8.95 0.93 5.92
CA PRO A 463 9.55 0.01 6.88
C PRO A 463 11.08 0.11 6.89
N TYR A 464 11.70 0.03 8.07
CA TYR A 464 13.16 0.03 8.22
C TYR A 464 13.78 -1.38 8.11
N VAL A 465 12.96 -2.38 7.95
CA VAL A 465 13.29 -3.77 7.65
C VAL A 465 12.37 -4.26 6.55
N PRO A 466 12.77 -5.25 5.76
CA PRO A 466 11.89 -5.85 4.76
C PRO A 466 10.62 -6.42 5.41
N VAL A 467 9.46 -6.10 4.84
CA VAL A 467 8.15 -6.60 5.26
C VAL A 467 7.44 -7.13 4.03
N ALA A 468 6.92 -8.35 4.11
CA ALA A 468 6.20 -8.96 3.00
C ALA A 468 4.86 -8.25 2.76
N PHE A 469 4.47 -8.06 1.50
CA PHE A 469 3.16 -7.54 1.14
C PHE A 469 2.02 -8.40 1.69
N GLY A 470 2.20 -9.74 1.72
CA GLY A 470 1.25 -10.67 2.32
C GLY A 470 0.94 -10.35 3.77
N LEU A 471 1.95 -9.98 4.57
CA LEU A 471 1.76 -9.57 5.96
C LEU A 471 0.91 -8.28 6.06
N MET A 472 1.13 -7.31 5.17
CA MET A 472 0.34 -6.07 5.14
C MET A 472 -1.09 -6.32 4.65
N ALA A 473 -1.29 -7.21 3.71
CA ALA A 473 -2.61 -7.62 3.24
C ALA A 473 -3.38 -8.40 4.32
N GLY A 474 -2.70 -9.28 5.06
CA GLY A 474 -3.32 -10.16 6.04
C GLY A 474 -4.29 -11.13 5.36
N LEU A 475 -5.54 -11.19 5.83
CA LEU A 475 -6.59 -12.01 5.24
C LEU A 475 -7.19 -11.44 3.93
N ASN A 476 -6.88 -10.19 3.58
CA ASN A 476 -7.40 -9.56 2.37
C ASN A 476 -6.59 -9.99 1.14
N GLN A 477 -6.74 -11.25 0.75
CA GLN A 477 -6.06 -11.88 -0.39
C GLN A 477 -7.06 -12.63 -1.25
N GLY A 478 -6.78 -12.79 -2.54
CA GLY A 478 -7.64 -13.49 -3.48
C GLY A 478 -9.07 -12.96 -3.47
N ASP A 479 -10.04 -13.85 -3.32
CA ASP A 479 -11.47 -13.48 -3.31
C ASP A 479 -11.86 -12.56 -2.14
N LEU A 480 -11.11 -12.53 -1.05
CA LEU A 480 -11.36 -11.59 0.06
C LEU A 480 -10.82 -10.19 -0.20
N PHE A 481 -9.82 -10.06 -1.08
CA PHE A 481 -9.27 -8.76 -1.49
C PHE A 481 -10.19 -8.07 -2.50
N ASP A 482 -10.65 -8.82 -3.51
CA ASP A 482 -11.55 -8.31 -4.54
C ASP A 482 -12.74 -9.28 -4.70
N PRO A 483 -13.70 -9.25 -3.74
CA PRO A 483 -14.82 -10.17 -3.75
C PRO A 483 -15.74 -9.89 -4.95
N ILE A 484 -16.19 -10.96 -5.59
CA ILE A 484 -17.22 -10.86 -6.61
C ILE A 484 -18.57 -10.69 -5.92
N ARG A 485 -19.30 -9.61 -6.24
CA ARG A 485 -20.64 -9.33 -5.76
C ARG A 485 -21.67 -9.71 -6.82
N LEU A 486 -22.68 -10.43 -6.40
CA LEU A 486 -23.75 -10.94 -7.26
C LEU A 486 -25.10 -10.43 -6.74
N THR A 487 -26.00 -10.11 -7.67
CA THR A 487 -27.39 -9.79 -7.30
C THR A 487 -28.18 -11.06 -6.99
N ALA A 488 -29.31 -10.93 -6.31
CA ALA A 488 -30.20 -12.06 -6.08
C ALA A 488 -30.78 -12.66 -7.37
N ILE A 489 -30.73 -11.91 -8.47
CA ILE A 489 -31.26 -12.28 -9.80
C ILE A 489 -30.17 -12.94 -10.67
N HIS A 490 -28.91 -12.88 -10.25
CA HIS A 490 -27.76 -13.39 -11.01
C HIS A 490 -27.93 -14.85 -11.52
N PRO A 491 -28.46 -15.81 -10.73
CA PRO A 491 -28.67 -17.18 -11.24
C PRO A 491 -29.57 -17.25 -12.47
N TRP A 492 -30.59 -16.40 -12.53
CA TRP A 492 -31.49 -16.32 -13.69
C TRP A 492 -30.74 -15.79 -14.92
N HIS A 493 -29.92 -14.75 -14.74
CA HIS A 493 -29.12 -14.19 -15.83
C HIS A 493 -28.17 -15.22 -16.44
N VAL A 494 -27.48 -15.99 -15.58
CA VAL A 494 -26.59 -17.07 -16.03
C VAL A 494 -27.37 -18.13 -16.81
N ALA A 495 -28.53 -18.57 -16.29
CA ALA A 495 -29.35 -19.61 -16.92
C ALA A 495 -29.93 -19.15 -18.27
N HIS A 496 -30.04 -17.84 -18.52
CA HIS A 496 -30.55 -17.26 -19.75
C HIS A 496 -29.45 -16.66 -20.65
N GLY A 497 -28.19 -17.05 -20.43
CA GLY A 497 -27.09 -16.75 -21.33
C GLY A 497 -26.63 -15.30 -21.35
N ALA A 498 -26.86 -14.53 -20.28
CA ALA A 498 -26.35 -13.17 -20.17
C ALA A 498 -24.83 -13.14 -20.29
N VAL A 499 -24.29 -12.19 -21.02
CA VAL A 499 -22.87 -11.81 -20.98
C VAL A 499 -22.71 -10.75 -19.92
N PHE A 500 -21.66 -10.87 -19.10
CA PHE A 500 -21.48 -10.00 -17.93
C PHE A 500 -20.32 -9.03 -18.11
N GLU A 501 -20.46 -7.85 -17.54
CA GLU A 501 -19.38 -6.91 -17.26
C GLU A 501 -19.15 -6.72 -15.75
N ASN A 502 -17.97 -6.21 -15.39
CA ASN A 502 -17.67 -5.82 -14.03
C ASN A 502 -17.90 -4.31 -13.86
N VAL A 503 -18.73 -3.94 -12.89
CA VAL A 503 -18.86 -2.56 -12.43
C VAL A 503 -18.44 -2.50 -10.97
N GLY A 504 -17.18 -2.10 -10.73
CA GLY A 504 -16.53 -2.36 -9.47
C GLY A 504 -16.49 -3.88 -9.20
N GLN A 505 -16.97 -4.30 -8.04
CA GLN A 505 -17.03 -5.72 -7.65
C GLN A 505 -18.28 -6.45 -8.17
N TRP A 506 -19.25 -5.72 -8.70
CA TRP A 506 -20.50 -6.30 -9.16
C TRP A 506 -20.40 -6.92 -10.55
N LYS A 507 -20.95 -8.14 -10.70
CA LYS A 507 -21.27 -8.73 -12.01
C LYS A 507 -22.63 -8.21 -12.47
N ARG A 508 -22.65 -7.47 -13.57
CA ARG A 508 -23.89 -6.97 -14.19
C ARG A 508 -24.10 -7.60 -15.57
N PRO A 509 -25.36 -7.94 -15.94
CA PRO A 509 -25.63 -8.30 -17.32
C PRO A 509 -25.26 -7.15 -18.25
N TRP A 510 -24.33 -7.38 -19.17
CA TRP A 510 -23.91 -6.42 -20.17
C TRP A 510 -24.88 -6.41 -21.36
N TYR A 511 -25.19 -7.61 -21.88
CA TYR A 511 -26.22 -7.83 -22.88
C TYR A 511 -26.70 -9.29 -22.86
N PHE A 512 -27.84 -9.56 -23.54
CA PHE A 512 -28.44 -10.89 -23.64
C PHE A 512 -28.47 -11.30 -25.11
N PRO A 513 -27.49 -12.08 -25.61
CA PRO A 513 -27.51 -12.56 -27.01
C PRO A 513 -28.60 -13.59 -27.22
N ILE A 514 -29.21 -13.60 -28.42
CA ILE A 514 -30.13 -14.62 -28.90
C ILE A 514 -29.47 -15.28 -30.11
N HIS A 515 -29.32 -16.62 -30.08
CA HIS A 515 -28.55 -17.34 -31.10
C HIS A 515 -27.11 -16.80 -31.22
N ASP A 516 -26.68 -16.51 -32.46
CA ASP A 516 -25.32 -16.04 -32.79
C ASP A 516 -25.23 -14.48 -32.84
N GLU A 517 -26.10 -13.76 -32.12
CA GLU A 517 -26.02 -12.30 -32.09
C GLU A 517 -24.70 -11.83 -31.48
N ASP A 518 -24.06 -10.90 -32.17
CA ASP A 518 -22.98 -10.11 -31.56
C ASP A 518 -23.55 -9.05 -30.61
N LEU A 519 -22.65 -8.40 -29.87
CA LEU A 519 -22.98 -7.30 -28.94
C LEU A 519 -23.89 -6.24 -29.62
N GLN A 520 -23.53 -5.80 -30.83
CA GLN A 520 -24.24 -4.71 -31.51
C GLN A 520 -25.66 -5.12 -31.90
N ALA A 521 -25.86 -6.33 -32.42
CA ALA A 521 -27.16 -6.84 -32.78
C ALA A 521 -28.08 -7.01 -31.58
N ALA A 522 -27.55 -7.61 -30.50
CA ALA A 522 -28.28 -7.79 -29.24
C ALA A 522 -28.72 -6.44 -28.63
N VAL A 523 -27.81 -5.49 -28.52
CA VAL A 523 -28.08 -4.15 -27.97
C VAL A 523 -29.13 -3.39 -28.79
N LEU A 524 -29.03 -3.45 -30.12
CA LEU A 524 -30.04 -2.81 -30.97
C LEU A 524 -31.43 -3.43 -30.81
N ARG A 525 -31.53 -4.75 -30.62
CA ARG A 525 -32.81 -5.46 -30.35
C ARG A 525 -33.36 -5.06 -28.97
N GLU A 526 -32.52 -5.06 -27.93
CA GLU A 526 -32.88 -4.65 -26.57
C GLU A 526 -33.40 -3.19 -26.55
N CYS A 527 -32.71 -2.27 -27.20
CA CYS A 527 -33.14 -0.88 -27.32
C CYS A 527 -34.50 -0.75 -28.03
N ARG A 528 -34.74 -1.52 -29.12
CA ARG A 528 -36.06 -1.52 -29.83
C ARG A 528 -37.17 -2.02 -28.90
N ALA A 529 -36.91 -3.07 -28.11
CA ALA A 529 -37.89 -3.58 -27.16
C ALA A 529 -38.25 -2.53 -26.10
N ALA A 530 -37.28 -1.83 -25.55
CA ALA A 530 -37.50 -0.75 -24.58
C ALA A 530 -38.31 0.44 -25.19
N ARG A 531 -38.07 0.78 -26.44
CA ARG A 531 -38.72 1.92 -27.12
C ARG A 531 -40.14 1.61 -27.65
N ALA A 532 -40.37 0.39 -28.15
CA ALA A 532 -41.59 0.02 -28.81
C ALA A 532 -42.53 -0.90 -28.01
N GLY A 533 -42.01 -1.62 -27.02
CA GLY A 533 -42.71 -2.64 -26.25
C GLY A 533 -42.52 -2.51 -24.74
N VAL A 534 -41.95 -3.55 -24.16
CA VAL A 534 -41.52 -3.58 -22.74
C VAL A 534 -40.22 -4.31 -22.59
N ALA A 535 -39.30 -3.75 -21.81
CA ALA A 535 -38.03 -4.36 -21.47
C ALA A 535 -37.84 -4.33 -19.94
N VAL A 536 -36.92 -5.18 -19.42
CA VAL A 536 -36.67 -5.30 -18.00
C VAL A 536 -35.16 -5.38 -17.72
N MET A 537 -34.68 -4.71 -16.69
CA MET A 537 -33.28 -4.67 -16.28
C MET A 537 -33.13 -4.91 -14.78
N ASP A 538 -32.09 -5.61 -14.41
CA ASP A 538 -31.64 -5.70 -13.00
C ASP A 538 -30.82 -4.45 -12.64
N ALA A 539 -31.44 -3.56 -11.86
CA ALA A 539 -30.83 -2.33 -11.34
C ALA A 539 -30.38 -2.45 -9.88
N SER A 540 -30.33 -3.67 -9.33
CA SER A 540 -30.06 -3.93 -7.91
C SER A 540 -28.70 -3.40 -7.43
N THR A 541 -27.75 -3.20 -8.32
CA THR A 541 -26.39 -2.78 -7.99
C THR A 541 -26.19 -1.29 -7.73
N LEU A 542 -27.21 -0.46 -8.00
CA LEU A 542 -27.18 0.97 -7.62
C LEU A 542 -26.95 1.09 -6.11
N GLY A 543 -26.04 1.97 -5.70
CA GLY A 543 -25.81 2.24 -4.29
C GLY A 543 -27.09 2.73 -3.62
N LYS A 544 -27.35 2.29 -2.40
CA LYS A 544 -28.51 2.67 -1.60
C LYS A 544 -28.08 2.97 -0.18
N ILE A 545 -28.33 4.21 0.26
CA ILE A 545 -27.97 4.69 1.60
C ILE A 545 -29.25 5.12 2.30
N ASP A 546 -29.57 4.44 3.41
CA ASP A 546 -30.65 4.79 4.31
C ASP A 546 -30.20 5.92 5.23
N ILE A 547 -31.03 6.95 5.38
CA ILE A 547 -30.72 8.18 6.10
C ILE A 547 -31.84 8.43 7.10
N GLN A 548 -31.55 8.35 8.39
CA GLN A 548 -32.54 8.50 9.44
C GLN A 548 -32.11 9.52 10.49
N GLY A 549 -33.08 10.25 10.98
CA GLY A 549 -32.87 11.18 12.09
C GLY A 549 -33.61 12.51 11.88
N PRO A 550 -33.88 13.23 12.97
CA PRO A 550 -34.65 14.47 12.92
C PRO A 550 -33.98 15.56 12.10
N ASP A 551 -32.66 15.49 11.92
CA ASP A 551 -31.90 16.50 11.17
C ASP A 551 -31.53 16.00 9.74
N ALA A 552 -32.13 14.88 9.28
CA ALA A 552 -31.84 14.29 7.97
C ALA A 552 -32.12 15.22 6.78
N LEU A 553 -33.18 16.02 6.84
CA LEU A 553 -33.50 17.00 5.81
C LEU A 553 -32.44 18.11 5.73
N GLU A 554 -31.98 18.63 6.86
CA GLU A 554 -30.92 19.64 6.93
C GLU A 554 -29.58 19.04 6.37
N PHE A 555 -29.24 17.84 6.77
CA PHE A 555 -28.09 17.11 6.25
C PHE A 555 -28.15 16.98 4.71
N LEU A 556 -29.25 16.46 4.17
CA LEU A 556 -29.44 16.33 2.71
C LEU A 556 -29.34 17.67 2.00
N ASN A 557 -29.90 18.72 2.58
CA ASN A 557 -29.80 20.06 2.00
C ASN A 557 -28.36 20.61 1.98
N ARG A 558 -27.51 20.22 2.93
CA ARG A 558 -26.09 20.59 2.91
C ARG A 558 -25.26 19.75 1.92
N MET A 559 -25.59 18.46 1.78
CA MET A 559 -24.87 17.53 0.89
C MET A 559 -25.14 17.81 -0.60
N TYR A 560 -26.39 18.03 -0.97
CA TYR A 560 -26.81 18.14 -2.36
C TYR A 560 -26.93 19.59 -2.84
N THR A 561 -26.73 19.80 -4.14
CA THR A 561 -26.88 21.13 -4.77
C THR A 561 -28.32 21.65 -4.74
N ASN A 562 -29.31 20.77 -4.81
CA ASN A 562 -30.74 21.08 -4.82
C ASN A 562 -31.38 20.96 -3.42
N ALA A 563 -32.52 21.57 -3.23
CA ALA A 563 -33.27 21.58 -1.96
C ALA A 563 -34.34 20.49 -1.93
N PHE A 564 -34.59 19.93 -0.73
CA PHE A 564 -35.60 18.88 -0.51
C PHE A 564 -36.76 19.31 0.40
N ASP A 565 -36.79 20.58 0.87
CA ASP A 565 -37.79 21.12 1.80
C ASP A 565 -39.24 20.92 1.33
N THR A 566 -39.46 20.91 0.01
CA THR A 566 -40.80 20.76 -0.59
C THR A 566 -41.12 19.35 -1.04
N LEU A 567 -40.17 18.40 -0.83
CA LEU A 567 -40.42 17.01 -1.23
C LEU A 567 -41.38 16.33 -0.25
N LYS A 568 -42.50 15.85 -0.75
CA LYS A 568 -43.53 15.19 0.06
C LYS A 568 -43.15 13.73 0.37
N ILE A 569 -43.60 13.21 1.50
CA ILE A 569 -43.52 11.77 1.81
C ILE A 569 -44.18 10.98 0.67
N GLY A 570 -43.56 9.86 0.25
CA GLY A 570 -43.99 9.05 -0.87
C GLY A 570 -43.65 9.64 -2.24
N SER A 571 -42.65 10.56 -2.27
CA SER A 571 -42.11 11.14 -3.50
C SER A 571 -40.60 11.11 -3.48
N CYS A 572 -39.98 11.21 -4.65
CA CYS A 572 -38.54 11.27 -4.81
C CYS A 572 -38.09 12.45 -5.70
N ARG A 573 -36.83 12.76 -5.67
CA ARG A 573 -36.23 13.85 -6.48
C ARG A 573 -34.82 13.48 -6.85
N TYR A 574 -34.50 13.69 -8.13
CA TYR A 574 -33.10 13.56 -8.58
C TYR A 574 -32.22 14.60 -7.88
N GLY A 575 -31.10 14.17 -7.35
CA GLY A 575 -30.11 14.96 -6.59
C GLY A 575 -28.75 14.92 -7.22
N LEU A 576 -28.00 16.02 -7.13
CA LEU A 576 -26.64 16.13 -7.61
C LEU A 576 -25.72 16.62 -6.49
N MET A 577 -24.62 15.93 -6.27
CA MET A 577 -23.59 16.27 -5.28
C MET A 577 -22.36 16.86 -5.94
N CYS A 578 -21.71 17.80 -5.24
CA CYS A 578 -20.42 18.34 -5.61
C CYS A 578 -19.39 18.10 -4.51
N LYS A 579 -18.11 18.04 -4.88
CA LYS A 579 -16.99 18.18 -3.96
C LYS A 579 -16.80 19.65 -3.54
N VAL A 580 -15.91 19.89 -2.59
CA VAL A 580 -15.62 21.23 -2.04
C VAL A 580 -15.14 22.23 -3.11
N ASP A 581 -14.55 21.75 -4.18
CA ASP A 581 -14.10 22.54 -5.33
C ASP A 581 -15.22 22.97 -6.28
N GLY A 582 -16.45 22.47 -6.05
CA GLY A 582 -17.64 22.77 -6.85
C GLY A 582 -17.84 21.87 -8.07
N MET A 583 -16.98 20.88 -8.26
CA MET A 583 -17.09 19.89 -9.33
C MET A 583 -18.10 18.80 -8.98
N VAL A 584 -18.76 18.25 -10.00
CA VAL A 584 -19.72 17.15 -9.81
C VAL A 584 -19.01 15.92 -9.28
N PHE A 585 -19.58 15.32 -8.24
CA PHE A 585 -19.05 14.16 -7.55
C PHE A 585 -19.85 12.89 -7.85
N ASP A 586 -21.13 12.89 -7.53
CA ASP A 586 -22.05 11.79 -7.80
C ASP A 586 -23.49 12.32 -7.91
N ASP A 587 -24.38 11.48 -8.38
CA ASP A 587 -25.82 11.78 -8.53
C ASP A 587 -26.65 10.58 -8.08
N GLY A 588 -27.95 10.82 -7.94
CA GLY A 588 -28.89 9.77 -7.61
C GLY A 588 -30.29 10.31 -7.30
N VAL A 589 -31.12 9.44 -6.80
CA VAL A 589 -32.51 9.79 -6.46
C VAL A 589 -32.69 9.81 -4.95
N VAL A 590 -33.08 10.93 -4.39
CA VAL A 590 -33.43 11.11 -2.97
C VAL A 590 -34.89 10.84 -2.79
N MET A 591 -35.23 9.93 -1.88
CA MET A 591 -36.58 9.46 -1.57
C MET A 591 -36.99 9.92 -0.18
N HIS A 592 -38.18 10.47 -0.02
CA HIS A 592 -38.75 10.86 1.28
C HIS A 592 -39.75 9.78 1.74
N LEU A 593 -39.28 8.91 2.65
CA LEU A 593 -40.04 7.72 3.06
C LEU A 593 -40.90 7.94 4.33
N GLY A 594 -40.51 8.83 5.20
CA GLY A 594 -41.18 9.14 6.46
C GLY A 594 -40.68 10.45 7.05
N THR A 595 -41.23 10.90 8.17
CA THR A 595 -40.92 12.20 8.80
C THR A 595 -39.42 12.41 8.97
N ASP A 596 -38.72 11.40 9.51
CA ASP A 596 -37.28 11.44 9.78
C ASP A 596 -36.54 10.33 9.00
N HIS A 597 -37.15 9.86 7.88
CA HIS A 597 -36.63 8.72 7.12
C HIS A 597 -36.54 9.03 5.63
N TRP A 598 -35.31 8.95 5.14
CA TRP A 598 -34.95 9.21 3.75
C TRP A 598 -34.13 8.05 3.22
N LEU A 599 -34.07 7.89 1.92
CA LEU A 599 -33.19 6.98 1.25
C LEU A 599 -32.61 7.64 -0.01
N THR A 600 -31.37 7.45 -0.30
CA THR A 600 -30.76 7.94 -1.54
C THR A 600 -30.12 6.82 -2.33
N THR A 601 -30.23 6.89 -3.67
CA THR A 601 -29.40 6.06 -4.55
C THR A 601 -28.13 6.81 -4.93
N THR A 602 -27.11 6.07 -5.36
CA THR A 602 -25.84 6.56 -5.92
C THR A 602 -25.51 5.77 -7.18
N THR A 603 -24.49 6.19 -7.92
CA THR A 603 -23.92 5.32 -8.95
C THR A 603 -23.41 4.02 -8.31
N THR A 604 -23.39 2.91 -9.08
CA THR A 604 -22.90 1.60 -8.59
C THR A 604 -21.45 1.68 -8.09
N GLY A 605 -20.59 2.32 -8.88
CA GLY A 605 -19.17 2.48 -8.53
C GLY A 605 -18.91 3.49 -7.42
N GLY A 606 -19.79 4.48 -7.25
CA GLY A 606 -19.68 5.55 -6.26
C GLY A 606 -20.23 5.21 -4.86
N ALA A 607 -20.92 4.08 -4.69
CA ALA A 607 -21.68 3.79 -3.48
C ALA A 607 -20.88 3.92 -2.17
N ALA A 608 -19.69 3.32 -2.12
CA ALA A 608 -18.81 3.39 -0.95
C ALA A 608 -18.26 4.80 -0.74
N ALA A 609 -17.80 5.46 -1.82
CA ALA A 609 -17.18 6.78 -1.75
C ALA A 609 -18.19 7.87 -1.33
N VAL A 610 -19.47 7.73 -1.74
CA VAL A 610 -20.55 8.65 -1.32
C VAL A 610 -20.85 8.48 0.15
N LEU A 611 -20.95 7.24 0.65
CA LEU A 611 -21.19 7.00 2.08
C LEU A 611 -20.05 7.52 2.93
N ASP A 612 -18.80 7.23 2.55
CA ASP A 612 -17.59 7.72 3.22
C ASP A 612 -17.58 9.27 3.28
N TRP A 613 -17.89 9.93 2.14
CA TRP A 613 -18.01 11.38 2.06
C TRP A 613 -19.11 11.95 2.95
N MET A 614 -20.26 11.28 3.03
CA MET A 614 -21.36 11.67 3.91
C MET A 614 -20.99 11.52 5.40
N GLU A 615 -20.34 10.42 5.76
CA GLU A 615 -19.88 10.15 7.12
C GLU A 615 -18.77 11.11 7.56
N GLU A 616 -17.84 11.44 6.67
CA GLU A 616 -16.77 12.42 6.95
C GLU A 616 -17.38 13.75 7.44
N TRP A 617 -18.35 14.30 6.70
CA TRP A 617 -18.99 15.56 7.08
C TRP A 617 -19.75 15.48 8.41
N LEU A 618 -20.44 14.36 8.67
CA LEU A 618 -21.14 14.17 9.95
C LEU A 618 -20.19 14.02 11.12
N GLN A 619 -19.05 13.38 10.93
CA GLN A 619 -18.12 13.07 12.00
C GLN A 619 -17.12 14.20 12.27
N THR A 620 -16.87 15.10 11.33
CA THR A 620 -15.85 16.15 11.44
C THR A 620 -16.45 17.56 11.52
N GLU A 621 -17.40 17.89 10.64
CA GLU A 621 -17.88 19.26 10.48
C GLU A 621 -19.28 19.50 11.08
N TRP A 622 -20.16 18.49 11.03
CA TRP A 622 -21.57 18.63 11.43
C TRP A 622 -21.92 17.68 12.57
N THR A 623 -21.07 17.62 13.57
CA THR A 623 -21.16 16.70 14.73
C THR A 623 -22.39 16.93 15.61
N ASP A 624 -23.07 18.07 15.46
CA ASP A 624 -24.30 18.43 16.13
C ASP A 624 -25.57 17.87 15.47
N LEU A 625 -25.49 17.41 14.21
CA LEU A 625 -26.63 16.83 13.49
C LEU A 625 -26.94 15.41 13.97
N ARG A 626 -28.18 15.15 14.29
CA ARG A 626 -28.71 13.85 14.73
C ARG A 626 -29.15 13.04 13.52
N VAL A 627 -28.19 12.53 12.77
CA VAL A 627 -28.39 11.74 11.54
C VAL A 627 -27.63 10.43 11.64
N ARG A 628 -28.20 9.35 11.12
CA ARG A 628 -27.58 8.04 10.98
C ARG A 628 -27.64 7.60 9.53
N LEU A 629 -26.52 7.12 9.05
CA LEU A 629 -26.36 6.63 7.68
C LEU A 629 -26.11 5.11 7.71
N THR A 630 -26.73 4.38 6.80
CA THR A 630 -26.55 2.94 6.68
C THR A 630 -26.54 2.55 5.21
N SER A 631 -25.49 1.86 4.75
CA SER A 631 -25.52 1.22 3.44
C SER A 631 -26.55 0.08 3.44
N VAL A 632 -27.52 0.18 2.55
CA VAL A 632 -28.57 -0.84 2.37
C VAL A 632 -28.59 -1.38 0.93
N THR A 633 -27.48 -1.22 0.21
CA THR A 633 -27.35 -1.64 -1.19
C THR A 633 -27.69 -3.13 -1.34
N ASP A 634 -27.14 -4.00 -0.49
CA ASP A 634 -27.36 -5.43 -0.57
C ASP A 634 -28.74 -5.88 -0.02
N HIS A 635 -29.48 -4.98 0.63
CA HIS A 635 -30.79 -5.30 1.19
C HIS A 635 -31.93 -5.23 0.17
N TRP A 636 -31.71 -4.59 -0.99
CA TRP A 636 -32.74 -4.33 -1.98
C TRP A 636 -32.39 -4.92 -3.34
N ALA A 637 -33.28 -5.74 -3.89
CA ALA A 637 -33.32 -6.03 -5.31
C ALA A 637 -34.16 -4.94 -6.00
N ASP A 638 -33.75 -4.52 -7.18
CA ASP A 638 -34.38 -3.49 -7.98
C ASP A 638 -34.59 -3.99 -9.40
N VAL A 639 -35.85 -4.10 -9.81
CA VAL A 639 -36.28 -4.57 -11.13
C VAL A 639 -36.86 -3.40 -11.90
N ALA A 640 -36.15 -2.88 -12.89
CA ALA A 640 -36.61 -1.76 -13.74
C ALA A 640 -37.42 -2.29 -14.92
N VAL A 641 -38.71 -2.01 -14.98
CA VAL A 641 -39.64 -2.35 -16.10
C VAL A 641 -39.87 -1.11 -16.95
N VAL A 642 -39.45 -1.14 -18.20
CA VAL A 642 -39.27 0.01 -19.06
C VAL A 642 -40.01 -0.14 -20.38
N GLY A 643 -40.54 0.93 -20.89
CA GLY A 643 -41.18 1.01 -22.22
C GLY A 643 -42.68 1.32 -22.17
N PRO A 644 -43.33 1.63 -23.33
CA PRO A 644 -44.72 2.08 -23.37
C PRO A 644 -45.71 1.04 -22.82
N ARG A 645 -45.37 -0.23 -22.76
CA ARG A 645 -46.21 -1.31 -22.20
C ARG A 645 -45.82 -1.72 -20.76
N SER A 646 -44.89 -1.00 -20.14
CA SER A 646 -44.46 -1.28 -18.74
C SER A 646 -45.61 -1.19 -17.76
N ARG A 647 -46.53 -0.22 -17.92
CA ARG A 647 -47.71 -0.10 -17.09
C ARG A 647 -48.60 -1.34 -17.13
N ASP A 648 -48.72 -2.03 -18.28
CA ASP A 648 -49.54 -3.22 -18.42
C ASP A 648 -48.99 -4.39 -17.60
N VAL A 649 -47.67 -4.55 -17.58
CA VAL A 649 -46.98 -5.55 -16.75
C VAL A 649 -47.20 -5.24 -15.28
N VAL A 650 -46.95 -3.98 -14.85
CA VAL A 650 -47.08 -3.59 -13.45
C VAL A 650 -48.52 -3.68 -12.97
N ARG A 651 -49.52 -3.33 -13.79
CA ARG A 651 -50.96 -3.46 -13.47
C ARG A 651 -51.34 -4.94 -13.23
N LYS A 652 -50.81 -5.86 -14.03
CA LYS A 652 -51.07 -7.30 -13.88
C LYS A 652 -50.48 -7.86 -12.58
N LEU A 653 -49.34 -7.30 -12.13
CA LEU A 653 -48.68 -7.71 -10.87
C LEU A 653 -49.30 -7.08 -9.64
N PHE A 654 -49.69 -5.79 -9.72
CA PHE A 654 -50.14 -4.97 -8.60
C PHE A 654 -51.49 -4.32 -8.91
N PRO A 655 -52.59 -5.09 -9.10
CA PRO A 655 -53.90 -4.57 -9.44
C PRO A 655 -54.50 -3.65 -8.37
N GLN A 656 -53.98 -3.71 -7.15
CA GLN A 656 -54.38 -2.87 -6.03
C GLN A 656 -53.78 -1.46 -6.06
N VAL A 657 -52.79 -1.21 -6.93
CA VAL A 657 -52.09 0.09 -7.05
C VAL A 657 -52.70 0.87 -8.23
N ALA A 658 -53.19 2.07 -7.97
CA ALA A 658 -53.61 2.98 -9.06
C ALA A 658 -52.38 3.47 -9.83
N LEU A 659 -52.32 3.17 -11.14
CA LEU A 659 -51.14 3.41 -12.00
C LEU A 659 -51.41 4.50 -13.06
N ASP A 660 -52.56 5.19 -13.02
CA ASP A 660 -52.80 6.32 -13.91
C ASP A 660 -51.83 7.48 -13.60
N PRO A 661 -51.55 8.38 -14.56
CA PRO A 661 -50.58 9.46 -14.39
C PRO A 661 -50.91 10.44 -13.25
N GLU A 662 -52.18 10.61 -12.91
CA GLU A 662 -52.61 11.51 -11.84
C GLU A 662 -52.42 10.89 -10.47
N SER A 663 -52.76 9.60 -10.30
CA SER A 663 -52.64 8.87 -9.05
C SER A 663 -51.17 8.45 -8.77
N PHE A 664 -50.40 8.20 -9.81
CA PHE A 664 -49.00 7.81 -9.70
C PHE A 664 -48.08 8.62 -10.65
N PRO A 665 -47.87 9.92 -10.37
CA PRO A 665 -47.11 10.81 -11.23
C PRO A 665 -45.61 10.42 -11.25
N PHE A 666 -44.87 10.94 -12.24
CA PHE A 666 -43.43 10.78 -12.32
C PHE A 666 -42.74 11.26 -11.01
N MET A 667 -41.76 10.54 -10.54
CA MET A 667 -41.06 10.72 -9.25
C MET A 667 -41.96 10.47 -8.00
N ALA A 668 -43.04 9.71 -8.13
CA ALA A 668 -43.80 9.21 -6.97
C ALA A 668 -43.37 7.80 -6.55
N ILE A 669 -43.69 7.46 -5.30
CA ILE A 669 -43.46 6.14 -4.69
C ILE A 669 -44.81 5.58 -4.24
N ARG A 670 -45.06 4.30 -4.48
CA ARG A 670 -46.19 3.54 -3.97
C ARG A 670 -45.75 2.23 -3.34
N GLU A 671 -46.47 1.75 -2.38
CA GLU A 671 -46.24 0.43 -1.81
C GLU A 671 -47.29 -0.56 -2.33
N GLY A 672 -46.86 -1.78 -2.56
CA GLY A 672 -47.65 -2.88 -3.02
C GLY A 672 -47.17 -4.19 -2.44
N ALA A 673 -47.91 -5.25 -2.72
CA ALA A 673 -47.46 -6.62 -2.37
C ALA A 673 -47.86 -7.59 -3.47
N LYS A 674 -47.00 -8.58 -3.72
CA LYS A 674 -47.25 -9.69 -4.62
C LYS A 674 -47.08 -11.01 -3.87
N ALA A 675 -48.15 -11.77 -3.73
CA ALA A 675 -48.17 -13.04 -2.99
C ALA A 675 -47.55 -12.90 -1.56
N GLY A 676 -47.83 -11.78 -0.85
CA GLY A 676 -47.29 -11.50 0.48
C GLY A 676 -45.88 -10.87 0.48
N ILE A 677 -45.20 -10.81 -0.64
CA ILE A 677 -43.89 -10.16 -0.78
C ILE A 677 -44.11 -8.65 -0.89
N PRO A 678 -43.51 -7.83 0.01
CA PRO A 678 -43.61 -6.38 -0.08
C PRO A 678 -42.80 -5.85 -1.25
N VAL A 679 -43.40 -4.92 -2.01
CA VAL A 679 -42.71 -4.27 -3.14
C VAL A 679 -42.95 -2.77 -3.05
N ARG A 680 -41.90 -1.98 -3.16
CA ARG A 680 -42.00 -0.53 -3.33
C ARG A 680 -41.87 -0.20 -4.81
N LEU A 681 -42.86 0.48 -5.36
CA LEU A 681 -42.91 0.87 -6.75
C LEU A 681 -42.49 2.34 -6.86
N HIS A 682 -41.47 2.61 -7.68
CA HIS A 682 -41.02 3.97 -7.98
C HIS A 682 -41.32 4.28 -9.46
N ARG A 683 -41.89 5.42 -9.74
CA ARG A 683 -42.09 5.87 -11.11
C ARG A 683 -40.92 6.73 -11.54
N ILE A 684 -39.82 6.08 -11.85
CA ILE A 684 -38.52 6.66 -12.23
C ILE A 684 -38.12 6.11 -13.58
N THR A 685 -37.28 6.82 -14.33
CA THR A 685 -36.75 6.35 -15.61
C THR A 685 -35.33 6.86 -15.85
N PHE A 686 -34.48 6.00 -16.35
CA PHE A 686 -33.14 6.36 -16.87
C PHE A 686 -33.08 6.23 -18.41
N SER A 687 -34.08 5.62 -19.04
CA SER A 687 -34.19 5.48 -20.50
C SER A 687 -34.95 6.64 -21.18
N GLY A 688 -35.70 7.42 -20.40
CA GLY A 688 -36.62 8.41 -20.90
C GLY A 688 -37.99 7.89 -21.39
N GLU A 689 -38.21 6.57 -21.25
CA GLU A 689 -39.54 5.97 -21.47
C GLU A 689 -40.37 5.95 -20.19
N LEU A 690 -41.70 5.64 -20.30
CA LEU A 690 -42.46 5.20 -19.14
C LEU A 690 -41.75 4.03 -18.47
N ALA A 691 -41.46 4.14 -17.20
CA ALA A 691 -40.78 3.12 -16.44
C ALA A 691 -41.19 3.06 -14.99
N TYR A 692 -41.03 1.90 -14.40
CA TYR A 692 -41.21 1.60 -12.99
C TYR A 692 -40.02 0.81 -12.46
N GLU A 693 -39.43 1.23 -11.35
CA GLU A 693 -38.49 0.45 -10.57
C GLU A 693 -39.23 -0.23 -9.42
N LEU A 694 -39.13 -1.56 -9.37
CA LEU A 694 -39.82 -2.40 -8.40
C LEU A 694 -38.81 -2.90 -7.41
N TRP A 695 -38.81 -2.37 -6.19
CA TRP A 695 -37.89 -2.73 -5.13
C TRP A 695 -38.50 -3.70 -4.15
N THR A 696 -37.76 -4.80 -3.86
CA THR A 696 -38.14 -5.78 -2.83
C THR A 696 -36.93 -6.13 -2.00
N PRO A 697 -37.10 -6.64 -0.73
CA PRO A 697 -35.95 -7.20 -0.04
C PRO A 697 -35.20 -8.22 -0.89
N SER A 698 -33.87 -8.15 -0.88
CA SER A 698 -33.02 -8.84 -1.90
C SER A 698 -33.26 -10.35 -1.99
N TRP A 699 -33.57 -11.04 -0.89
CA TRP A 699 -33.89 -12.47 -0.91
C TRP A 699 -35.19 -12.82 -1.65
N TYR A 700 -36.03 -11.87 -1.98
CA TYR A 700 -37.18 -12.04 -2.86
C TYR A 700 -36.93 -11.56 -4.30
N GLY A 701 -35.71 -11.07 -4.61
CA GLY A 701 -35.39 -10.47 -5.89
C GLY A 701 -35.62 -11.40 -7.08
N LEU A 702 -35.15 -12.65 -6.97
CA LEU A 702 -35.37 -13.66 -8.00
C LEU A 702 -36.88 -13.93 -8.23
N ALA A 703 -37.64 -14.11 -7.18
CA ALA A 703 -39.07 -14.36 -7.27
C ALA A 703 -39.85 -13.18 -7.90
N LEU A 704 -39.45 -11.93 -7.58
CA LEU A 704 -40.05 -10.75 -8.21
C LEU A 704 -39.66 -10.69 -9.70
N TRP A 705 -38.40 -10.94 -10.05
CA TRP A 705 -37.95 -10.97 -11.44
C TRP A 705 -38.71 -11.99 -12.28
N GLU A 706 -38.83 -13.23 -11.80
CA GLU A 706 -39.58 -14.28 -12.49
C GLU A 706 -41.06 -13.93 -12.63
N ALA A 707 -41.69 -13.31 -11.62
CA ALA A 707 -43.06 -12.84 -11.68
C ALA A 707 -43.22 -11.73 -12.75
N VAL A 708 -42.27 -10.80 -12.86
CA VAL A 708 -42.22 -9.77 -13.90
C VAL A 708 -42.08 -10.37 -15.29
N MET A 709 -41.18 -11.32 -15.46
CA MET A 709 -40.98 -12.04 -16.74
C MET A 709 -42.27 -12.77 -17.16
N ALA A 710 -42.88 -13.55 -16.26
CA ALA A 710 -44.12 -14.28 -16.53
C ALA A 710 -45.30 -13.33 -16.84
N ALA A 711 -45.40 -12.21 -16.12
CA ALA A 711 -46.46 -11.20 -16.41
C ALA A 711 -46.25 -10.52 -17.77
N GLY A 712 -45.00 -10.31 -18.17
CA GLY A 712 -44.63 -9.61 -19.40
C GLY A 712 -44.51 -10.51 -20.64
N GLU A 713 -44.40 -11.84 -20.48
CA GLU A 713 -44.27 -12.81 -21.57
C GLU A 713 -45.28 -12.63 -22.72
N PRO A 714 -46.61 -12.48 -22.45
CA PRO A 714 -47.58 -12.24 -23.51
C PRO A 714 -47.44 -10.91 -24.22
N LEU A 715 -46.60 -9.99 -23.66
CA LEU A 715 -46.35 -8.65 -24.17
C LEU A 715 -44.96 -8.58 -24.86
N GLY A 716 -44.25 -9.69 -24.93
CA GLY A 716 -42.92 -9.77 -25.51
C GLY A 716 -41.80 -9.08 -24.65
N ILE A 717 -41.94 -9.16 -23.31
CA ILE A 717 -40.95 -8.56 -22.43
C ILE A 717 -39.54 -9.07 -22.72
N THR A 718 -38.60 -8.17 -22.89
CA THR A 718 -37.20 -8.48 -23.24
C THR A 718 -36.26 -8.06 -22.12
N PRO A 719 -35.43 -8.95 -21.58
CA PRO A 719 -34.35 -8.53 -20.69
C PRO A 719 -33.34 -7.71 -21.47
N TYR A 720 -32.79 -6.65 -20.84
CA TYR A 720 -31.76 -5.83 -21.44
C TYR A 720 -30.64 -5.54 -20.46
N GLY A 721 -29.42 -5.40 -21.00
CA GLY A 721 -28.23 -5.19 -20.20
C GLY A 721 -27.81 -3.73 -20.11
N THR A 722 -26.66 -3.53 -19.47
CA THR A 722 -26.09 -2.20 -19.22
C THR A 722 -25.72 -1.47 -20.50
N GLU A 723 -25.29 -2.18 -21.57
CA GLU A 723 -24.95 -1.53 -22.83
C GLU A 723 -26.19 -0.88 -23.48
N ALA A 724 -27.33 -1.59 -23.51
CA ALA A 724 -28.57 -1.00 -23.99
C ALA A 724 -29.04 0.17 -23.09
N MET A 725 -28.86 0.07 -21.78
CA MET A 725 -29.11 1.19 -20.85
C MET A 725 -28.27 2.41 -21.23
N HIS A 726 -26.98 2.23 -21.54
CA HIS A 726 -26.07 3.31 -21.93
C HIS A 726 -26.51 4.00 -23.21
N VAL A 727 -26.98 3.25 -24.21
CA VAL A 727 -27.55 3.83 -25.45
C VAL A 727 -28.82 4.65 -25.14
N LEU A 728 -29.77 4.05 -24.40
CA LEU A 728 -31.08 4.66 -24.11
C LEU A 728 -30.97 5.96 -23.31
N ARG A 729 -30.10 6.00 -22.26
CA ARG A 729 -29.86 7.19 -21.46
C ARG A 729 -29.18 8.31 -22.27
N ALA A 730 -28.20 7.93 -23.12
CA ALA A 730 -27.47 8.89 -23.94
C ALA A 730 -28.37 9.52 -25.02
N GLU A 731 -29.32 8.77 -25.64
CA GLU A 731 -30.36 9.32 -26.50
C GLU A 731 -31.19 10.40 -25.80
N LYS A 732 -31.38 10.26 -24.48
CA LYS A 732 -32.13 11.21 -23.65
C LYS A 732 -31.26 12.35 -23.13
N GLY A 733 -29.94 12.27 -23.30
CA GLY A 733 -28.98 13.23 -22.77
C GLY A 733 -28.78 13.16 -21.25
N TYR A 734 -29.14 12.04 -20.64
CA TYR A 734 -28.83 11.78 -19.22
C TYR A 734 -27.38 11.42 -19.03
N ILE A 735 -26.76 12.02 -18.02
CA ILE A 735 -25.33 11.81 -17.71
C ILE A 735 -25.10 10.53 -16.92
N ILE A 736 -23.85 10.05 -16.96
CA ILE A 736 -23.28 9.11 -15.99
C ILE A 736 -22.09 9.81 -15.34
N CYS A 737 -22.10 9.91 -14.01
CA CYS A 737 -20.94 10.39 -13.27
C CYS A 737 -19.75 9.45 -13.47
N GLY A 738 -18.60 10.02 -13.82
CA GLY A 738 -17.40 9.28 -14.24
C GLY A 738 -17.26 9.11 -15.75
N GLN A 739 -18.32 9.35 -16.56
CA GLN A 739 -18.27 9.31 -18.02
C GLN A 739 -18.39 10.72 -18.62
N GLU A 740 -19.45 11.46 -18.32
CA GLU A 740 -19.61 12.89 -18.69
C GLU A 740 -18.90 13.82 -17.70
N THR A 741 -18.38 13.30 -16.60
CA THR A 741 -17.67 14.04 -15.56
C THR A 741 -16.28 13.43 -15.29
N ASP A 742 -15.27 14.27 -15.23
CA ASP A 742 -13.87 13.88 -15.05
C ASP A 742 -13.21 14.55 -13.81
N GLY A 743 -14.02 15.11 -12.90
CA GLY A 743 -13.55 15.88 -11.75
C GLY A 743 -13.27 17.36 -12.06
N THR A 744 -13.48 17.82 -13.30
CA THR A 744 -13.33 19.22 -13.69
C THR A 744 -14.64 19.88 -14.16
N VAL A 745 -15.74 19.15 -14.09
CA VAL A 745 -17.05 19.53 -14.64
C VAL A 745 -17.97 20.04 -13.53
N THR A 746 -18.55 21.22 -13.74
CA THR A 746 -19.56 21.81 -12.85
C THR A 746 -20.98 21.45 -13.31
N PRO A 747 -22.01 21.56 -12.45
CA PRO A 747 -23.41 21.40 -12.88
C PRO A 747 -23.81 22.31 -14.06
N GLN A 748 -23.24 23.50 -14.11
CA GLN A 748 -23.48 24.48 -15.17
C GLN A 748 -22.91 24.01 -16.53
N ASP A 749 -21.78 23.36 -16.52
CA ASP A 749 -21.15 22.80 -17.72
C ASP A 749 -22.04 21.71 -18.34
N LEU A 750 -22.72 20.92 -17.52
CA LEU A 750 -23.67 19.89 -17.93
C LEU A 750 -25.03 20.41 -18.39
N GLY A 751 -25.29 21.75 -18.29
CA GLY A 751 -26.62 22.31 -18.56
C GLY A 751 -27.61 22.13 -17.40
N MET A 752 -27.12 21.76 -16.22
CA MET A 752 -27.94 21.45 -15.05
C MET A 752 -28.03 22.61 -14.05
N SER A 753 -27.87 23.85 -14.47
CA SER A 753 -28.03 25.04 -13.60
C SER A 753 -29.37 25.09 -12.88
N TRP A 754 -30.42 24.47 -13.43
CA TRP A 754 -31.76 24.41 -12.87
C TRP A 754 -31.82 23.59 -11.56
N ILE A 755 -30.90 22.65 -11.31
CA ILE A 755 -30.84 21.82 -10.09
C ILE A 755 -30.09 22.52 -8.96
N VAL A 756 -29.29 23.53 -9.25
CA VAL A 756 -28.48 24.25 -8.27
C VAL A 756 -29.28 25.28 -7.53
N SER A 757 -29.51 25.08 -6.24
CA SER A 757 -30.28 26.00 -5.38
C SER A 757 -29.54 27.32 -5.20
N LYS A 758 -30.31 28.40 -5.31
CA LYS A 758 -29.88 29.79 -4.99
C LYS A 758 -30.28 30.21 -3.56
N LYS A 759 -31.03 29.37 -2.84
CA LYS A 759 -31.68 29.73 -1.57
C LYS A 759 -31.03 29.12 -0.34
N LYS A 760 -30.15 28.15 -0.52
CA LYS A 760 -29.49 27.44 0.58
C LYS A 760 -27.99 27.29 0.32
N ALA A 761 -27.21 27.06 1.37
CA ALA A 761 -25.82 26.64 1.27
C ALA A 761 -25.73 25.13 1.00
N PHE A 762 -24.67 24.71 0.29
CA PHE A 762 -24.34 23.32 0.05
C PHE A 762 -22.84 23.19 -0.22
N ILE A 763 -22.31 21.97 -0.12
CA ILE A 763 -20.88 21.70 -0.36
C ILE A 763 -20.51 22.11 -1.78
N GLY A 764 -19.44 22.89 -1.93
CA GLY A 764 -18.93 23.36 -3.23
C GLY A 764 -19.57 24.66 -3.74
N GLN A 765 -20.66 25.17 -3.13
CA GLN A 765 -21.34 26.40 -3.59
C GLN A 765 -20.39 27.60 -3.74
N ARG A 766 -19.50 27.80 -2.76
CA ARG A 766 -18.52 28.90 -2.80
C ARG A 766 -17.58 28.79 -3.99
N SER A 767 -17.12 27.59 -4.27
CA SER A 767 -16.16 27.30 -5.34
C SER A 767 -16.76 27.49 -6.74
N GLN A 768 -18.08 27.34 -6.91
CA GLN A 768 -18.77 27.64 -8.17
C GLN A 768 -18.75 29.14 -8.55
N ARG A 769 -18.25 30.01 -7.68
CA ARG A 769 -18.09 31.46 -7.94
C ARG A 769 -16.64 31.87 -8.19
N ARG A 770 -15.71 30.93 -8.28
CA ARG A 770 -14.31 31.21 -8.62
C ARG A 770 -14.20 31.70 -10.06
N SER A 771 -13.15 32.48 -10.35
CA SER A 771 -12.90 33.03 -11.70
C SER A 771 -12.86 31.97 -12.78
N ASP A 772 -12.32 30.80 -12.48
CA ASP A 772 -12.25 29.66 -13.40
C ASP A 772 -13.63 29.04 -13.65
N THR A 773 -14.42 28.81 -12.62
CA THR A 773 -15.72 28.11 -12.73
C THR A 773 -16.81 28.98 -13.37
N VAL A 774 -16.69 30.31 -13.32
CA VAL A 774 -17.65 31.25 -13.93
C VAL A 774 -17.30 31.66 -15.36
N ARG A 775 -16.19 31.16 -15.92
CA ARG A 775 -15.81 31.45 -17.32
C ARG A 775 -16.89 30.94 -18.27
N LEU A 776 -17.17 31.72 -19.32
CA LEU A 776 -18.16 31.38 -20.36
C LEU A 776 -17.62 30.37 -21.38
N ASP A 777 -16.29 30.32 -21.56
CA ASP A 777 -15.62 29.46 -22.52
C ASP A 777 -15.23 28.08 -21.97
N ARG A 778 -15.85 27.65 -20.85
CA ARG A 778 -15.68 26.30 -20.33
C ARG A 778 -16.22 25.25 -21.31
N LYS A 779 -15.84 24.00 -21.09
CA LYS A 779 -16.42 22.88 -21.84
C LYS A 779 -17.87 22.68 -21.40
N HIS A 780 -18.76 22.56 -22.37
CA HIS A 780 -20.18 22.28 -22.13
C HIS A 780 -20.56 20.92 -22.72
N LEU A 781 -21.46 20.22 -22.06
CA LEU A 781 -22.06 18.99 -22.60
C LEU A 781 -22.89 19.34 -23.85
N VAL A 782 -22.58 18.67 -24.95
CA VAL A 782 -23.26 18.77 -26.25
C VAL A 782 -23.48 17.40 -26.87
N GLY A 783 -24.40 17.32 -27.82
CA GLY A 783 -24.56 16.18 -28.69
C GLY A 783 -23.70 16.34 -29.97
N LEU A 784 -23.31 15.22 -30.54
CA LEU A 784 -22.63 15.15 -31.82
C LEU A 784 -23.34 14.17 -32.77
N LEU A 785 -23.56 14.61 -34.00
CA LEU A 785 -24.08 13.77 -35.07
C LEU A 785 -23.00 13.66 -36.16
N PRO A 786 -22.27 12.53 -36.27
CA PRO A 786 -21.32 12.31 -37.34
C PRO A 786 -21.97 12.53 -38.72
N VAL A 787 -21.27 13.19 -39.65
CA VAL A 787 -21.80 13.45 -40.99
C VAL A 787 -22.11 12.13 -41.69
N ASP A 788 -21.19 11.16 -41.66
CA ASP A 788 -21.50 9.79 -42.04
C ASP A 788 -22.33 9.14 -40.91
N ARG A 789 -23.55 8.77 -41.25
CA ARG A 789 -24.53 8.18 -40.30
C ARG A 789 -24.10 6.84 -39.70
N ASN A 790 -23.14 6.17 -40.33
CA ASN A 790 -22.63 4.87 -39.87
C ASN A 790 -21.32 4.96 -39.13
N GLN A 791 -20.64 6.11 -39.22
CA GLN A 791 -19.35 6.32 -38.56
C GLN A 791 -19.52 6.49 -37.07
N LEU A 792 -18.91 5.61 -36.27
CA LEU A 792 -18.84 5.74 -34.83
C LEU A 792 -17.63 6.61 -34.45
N LEU A 793 -17.80 7.52 -33.50
CA LEU A 793 -16.71 8.26 -32.87
C LEU A 793 -16.20 7.42 -31.66
N PRO A 794 -14.92 7.10 -31.54
CA PRO A 794 -14.43 6.46 -30.34
C PRO A 794 -14.65 7.33 -29.09
N GLU A 795 -14.99 6.73 -27.96
CA GLU A 795 -14.95 7.41 -26.66
C GLU A 795 -13.54 7.91 -26.38
N GLY A 796 -13.39 9.10 -25.78
CA GLY A 796 -12.12 9.77 -25.59
C GLY A 796 -11.56 10.45 -26.85
N ALA A 797 -12.17 10.29 -28.04
CA ALA A 797 -11.68 10.96 -29.25
C ALA A 797 -11.64 12.47 -29.04
N GLN A 798 -10.48 13.06 -29.38
CA GLN A 798 -10.25 14.50 -29.24
C GLN A 798 -11.00 15.27 -30.33
N LEU A 799 -11.47 16.47 -30.00
CA LEU A 799 -12.21 17.33 -30.90
C LEU A 799 -11.43 18.59 -31.24
N VAL A 800 -11.37 18.93 -32.52
CA VAL A 800 -10.67 20.11 -33.04
C VAL A 800 -11.59 20.93 -33.95
N LEU A 801 -11.29 22.22 -34.11
CA LEU A 801 -12.11 23.13 -34.93
C LEU A 801 -11.81 22.99 -36.42
N GLU A 802 -10.58 22.63 -36.79
CA GLU A 802 -10.12 22.54 -38.18
C GLU A 802 -9.86 21.09 -38.54
N GLY A 803 -10.35 20.66 -39.70
CA GLY A 803 -10.26 19.26 -40.17
C GLY A 803 -9.11 19.02 -41.17
N ASP A 804 -8.11 19.89 -41.20
CA ASP A 804 -6.96 19.85 -42.14
C ASP A 804 -5.89 18.80 -41.75
N GLY A 805 -6.02 18.21 -40.57
CA GLY A 805 -5.05 17.23 -40.04
C GLY A 805 -3.73 17.82 -39.59
N ALA A 806 -3.62 19.15 -39.43
CA ALA A 806 -2.42 19.81 -38.94
C ALA A 806 -1.96 19.29 -37.56
N ILE A 807 -0.66 19.11 -37.40
CA ILE A 807 -0.03 18.67 -36.13
C ILE A 807 1.02 19.69 -35.70
N PRO A 808 0.94 20.24 -34.48
CA PRO A 808 -0.06 19.97 -33.42
C PRO A 808 -1.38 20.70 -33.68
N SER A 809 -2.52 19.98 -33.41
CA SER A 809 -3.85 20.58 -33.42
C SER A 809 -4.29 21.01 -32.06
N LYS A 810 -4.97 22.14 -31.90
CA LYS A 810 -5.51 22.60 -30.63
C LYS A 810 -6.80 21.82 -30.32
N MET A 811 -6.75 20.97 -29.29
CA MET A 811 -7.91 20.28 -28.77
C MET A 811 -8.88 21.27 -28.09
N VAL A 812 -10.16 21.18 -28.42
CA VAL A 812 -11.24 22.00 -27.82
C VAL A 812 -12.28 21.16 -27.07
N GLY A 813 -12.13 19.84 -27.07
CA GLY A 813 -13.07 18.95 -26.40
C GLY A 813 -12.74 17.48 -26.61
N HIS A 814 -13.59 16.61 -26.08
CA HIS A 814 -13.49 15.16 -26.28
C HIS A 814 -14.87 14.49 -26.24
N VAL A 815 -14.97 13.35 -26.89
CA VAL A 815 -16.16 12.48 -26.86
C VAL A 815 -16.25 11.75 -25.53
N THR A 816 -17.40 11.81 -24.88
CA THR A 816 -17.63 11.13 -23.58
C THR A 816 -18.41 9.82 -23.74
N SER A 817 -19.37 9.80 -24.66
CA SER A 817 -20.21 8.64 -24.95
C SER A 817 -20.51 8.58 -26.46
N SER A 818 -20.49 7.38 -27.03
CA SER A 818 -20.72 7.21 -28.47
C SER A 818 -21.37 5.86 -28.79
N TYR A 819 -22.49 5.90 -29.48
CA TYR A 819 -23.32 4.72 -29.73
C TYR A 819 -23.96 4.71 -31.10
N ARG A 820 -24.40 3.51 -31.52
CA ARG A 820 -25.36 3.35 -32.63
C ARG A 820 -26.75 3.23 -32.05
N SER A 821 -27.64 4.10 -32.47
CA SER A 821 -29.03 4.11 -32.02
C SER A 821 -29.95 3.39 -32.98
N ALA A 822 -30.76 2.46 -32.46
CA ALA A 822 -31.84 1.84 -33.18
C ALA A 822 -32.99 2.81 -33.43
N THR A 823 -33.19 3.76 -32.52
CA THR A 823 -34.28 4.79 -32.57
C THR A 823 -34.00 5.86 -33.61
N LEU A 824 -32.75 6.34 -33.66
CA LEU A 824 -32.32 7.41 -34.56
C LEU A 824 -31.91 6.86 -35.95
N GLY A 825 -31.67 5.56 -36.05
CA GLY A 825 -31.20 4.92 -37.27
C GLY A 825 -29.83 5.38 -37.73
N ARG A 826 -28.97 5.82 -36.74
CA ARG A 826 -27.64 6.34 -37.00
C ARG A 826 -26.77 6.30 -35.77
N THR A 827 -25.50 6.61 -35.92
CA THR A 827 -24.60 6.88 -34.79
C THR A 827 -24.78 8.28 -34.24
N PHE A 828 -24.52 8.45 -32.96
CA PHE A 828 -24.54 9.71 -32.22
C PHE A 828 -23.55 9.66 -31.06
N ALA A 829 -23.17 10.82 -30.54
CA ALA A 829 -22.29 10.88 -29.38
C ALA A 829 -22.64 12.05 -28.45
N LEU A 830 -22.21 11.94 -27.19
CA LEU A 830 -22.13 13.03 -26.23
C LEU A 830 -20.69 13.48 -26.13
N ALA A 831 -20.45 14.76 -25.87
CA ALA A 831 -19.11 15.32 -25.79
C ALA A 831 -19.05 16.53 -24.84
N MET A 832 -17.90 16.71 -24.21
CA MET A 832 -17.55 17.95 -23.51
C MET A 832 -16.76 18.85 -24.45
N LEU A 833 -17.36 19.95 -24.88
CA LEU A 833 -16.83 20.86 -25.91
C LEU A 833 -16.70 22.30 -25.38
N GLN A 834 -15.54 22.93 -25.56
CA GLN A 834 -15.27 24.32 -25.21
C GLN A 834 -16.25 25.25 -25.91
N SER A 835 -16.94 26.13 -25.14
CA SER A 835 -18.03 26.98 -25.60
C SER A 835 -19.11 26.20 -26.37
N GLY A 836 -19.37 24.94 -25.99
CA GLY A 836 -20.18 24.01 -26.80
C GLY A 836 -21.57 24.51 -27.12
N ARG A 837 -22.24 25.23 -26.20
CA ARG A 837 -23.58 25.79 -26.43
C ARG A 837 -23.60 26.89 -27.48
N GLU A 838 -22.52 27.63 -27.68
CA GLU A 838 -22.37 28.66 -28.70
C GLU A 838 -22.06 28.06 -30.07
N ARG A 839 -21.70 26.76 -30.10
CA ARG A 839 -21.33 26.04 -31.31
C ARG A 839 -22.43 25.16 -31.88
N LEU A 840 -23.63 25.23 -31.35
CA LEU A 840 -24.76 24.43 -31.87
C LEU A 840 -24.99 24.73 -33.36
N GLY A 841 -25.09 23.67 -34.15
CA GLY A 841 -25.20 23.70 -35.62
C GLY A 841 -23.88 23.82 -36.38
N SER A 842 -22.75 24.07 -35.71
CA SER A 842 -21.46 24.08 -36.36
C SER A 842 -20.90 22.69 -36.58
N THR A 843 -19.91 22.58 -37.45
CA THR A 843 -19.14 21.33 -37.66
C THR A 843 -17.91 21.32 -36.75
N ILE A 844 -17.65 20.17 -36.14
CA ILE A 844 -16.45 19.86 -35.36
C ILE A 844 -15.78 18.62 -35.93
N TYR A 845 -14.50 18.47 -35.74
CA TYR A 845 -13.73 17.37 -36.30
C TYR A 845 -13.08 16.52 -35.22
N ALA A 846 -13.04 15.21 -35.46
CA ALA A 846 -12.30 14.25 -34.64
C ALA A 846 -11.18 13.62 -35.50
N PRO A 847 -9.92 14.01 -35.32
CA PRO A 847 -8.79 13.35 -35.92
C PRO A 847 -8.62 11.94 -35.33
N LEU A 848 -8.68 10.94 -36.20
CA LEU A 848 -8.44 9.53 -35.86
C LEU A 848 -7.24 9.02 -36.67
N ASN A 849 -6.74 7.82 -36.28
CA ASN A 849 -5.63 7.22 -37.04
C ASN A 849 -5.97 7.05 -38.53
N GLY A 850 -5.35 7.85 -39.37
CA GLY A 850 -5.45 7.79 -40.84
C GLY A 850 -6.63 8.53 -41.46
N HIS A 851 -7.56 9.13 -40.72
CA HIS A 851 -8.69 9.91 -41.26
C HIS A 851 -9.24 10.91 -40.25
N VAL A 852 -10.07 11.83 -40.71
CA VAL A 852 -10.75 12.83 -39.89
C VAL A 852 -12.25 12.62 -40.01
N VAL A 853 -12.96 12.54 -38.87
CA VAL A 853 -14.42 12.41 -38.84
C VAL A 853 -15.05 13.77 -38.53
N ALA A 854 -15.91 14.24 -39.40
CA ALA A 854 -16.70 15.45 -39.20
C ALA A 854 -18.02 15.12 -38.50
N ALA A 855 -18.43 15.93 -37.53
CA ALA A 855 -19.69 15.81 -36.84
C ALA A 855 -20.37 17.17 -36.62
N THR A 856 -21.68 17.21 -36.65
CA THR A 856 -22.47 18.40 -36.35
C THR A 856 -22.72 18.48 -34.86
N VAL A 857 -22.46 19.62 -34.24
CA VAL A 857 -22.73 19.91 -32.83
C VAL A 857 -24.24 20.17 -32.66
N THR A 858 -24.86 19.47 -31.71
CA THR A 858 -26.32 19.57 -31.41
C THR A 858 -26.55 19.72 -29.90
N GLU A 859 -27.81 19.98 -29.52
CA GLU A 859 -28.21 19.78 -28.14
C GLU A 859 -27.97 18.30 -27.72
N PRO A 860 -27.68 18.01 -26.44
CA PRO A 860 -27.40 16.64 -26.01
C PRO A 860 -28.62 15.72 -25.93
N ILE A 861 -29.83 16.22 -26.27
CA ILE A 861 -31.07 15.45 -26.18
C ILE A 861 -31.51 15.11 -27.62
N PHE A 862 -31.47 13.83 -27.96
CA PHE A 862 -31.79 13.31 -29.29
C PHE A 862 -33.21 12.72 -29.35
N TYR A 863 -33.74 12.25 -28.22
CA TYR A 863 -35.00 11.54 -28.13
C TYR A 863 -35.97 12.19 -27.12
N ASP A 864 -37.26 12.28 -27.49
CA ASP A 864 -38.38 12.77 -26.64
C ASP A 864 -38.04 14.04 -25.84
N LYS A 865 -37.58 15.10 -26.49
CA LYS A 865 -37.21 16.38 -25.89
C LYS A 865 -38.25 16.98 -24.95
N LYS A 866 -39.56 16.70 -25.21
CA LYS A 866 -40.69 17.22 -24.44
C LYS A 866 -41.14 16.32 -23.31
N ASN A 867 -40.49 15.21 -23.06
CA ASN A 867 -40.77 14.21 -22.01
C ASN A 867 -42.18 13.55 -22.15
N VAL A 868 -42.77 13.54 -23.30
CA VAL A 868 -44.12 12.98 -23.52
C VAL A 868 -44.17 11.49 -23.24
N ARG A 869 -43.10 10.75 -23.63
CA ARG A 869 -42.98 9.32 -23.38
C ARG A 869 -42.75 9.01 -21.89
N ARG A 870 -41.95 9.81 -21.22
CA ARG A 870 -41.67 9.68 -19.79
C ARG A 870 -42.94 9.91 -18.94
N ASP A 871 -43.72 10.90 -19.28
CA ASP A 871 -44.85 11.36 -18.49
C ASP A 871 -46.16 10.65 -18.87
N SER A 872 -46.22 9.84 -19.92
CA SER A 872 -47.36 9.10 -20.44
C SER A 872 -48.02 8.15 -19.46
#